data_764436150ad8bdde8ba3733208c2b2d6
#
_entry.id   764436150ad8bdde8ba3733208c2b2d6
#
_cell.length_a   1.000
_cell.length_b   1.000
_cell.length_c   1.000
_cell.angle_alpha   90.00
_cell.angle_beta   90.00
_cell.angle_gamma   90.00
#
_symmetry.space_group_name_H-M   'P 1'
#
loop_
_entity.id
_entity.type
_entity.pdbx_description
1 polymer ?
#
loop_
_entity_poly.entity_id
_entity_poly.type
_entity_poly.pdbx_seq_one_letter_code
_entity_poly.pdbx_strand_id
1 'polypeptide(L)'
;MISASPLLRLLLPMAAGIALGECTYNRLAPQLDLTLGLWGVVVAAVLGALASGRKVRRTLRHVQNGLFVVAAFLLGVLLLWGERRGQAVVWPTHDNTAMPLAANYRARVCDLPKPTAKAWRARLLLMDGANRGQTIEAILVDRRRPLRLGDVVVGHFAVRALRPHRNPGQTERAPFLRRQGVTGTALCFARRWRVLSASASLTLKERALLLRERWVAQYHAHFPAHDMAVLSAMTLGHRELVDAETRALYSETGASHVLALSGLHLAILYALFEYTLGAWSRRRSLPCQVGVGLLGLGLIWAFAFLTGFPTSLVRAALMFSIVRLLLFFSRPPRPLHSLTLAVLVMLVVSPSWLFDVGFQLSCAAVAGILILRPLLPTLQWFSLRPTLPPYTPLPRFTRWKKSAVRFVYELLAVSLAAQAGTAPLVAYYFNLLPLNGIFSSLVVIPAAYLLLSGSLLFLLLPFARSLLAPFLSGVLGAMESGLRLLQALPGSVLTVHPTLFAVGLSYLFLLSCIAFAGSRTAALRRRFLFVSLGLLLVGGVHFAYISHRRARVAPEVRLYHTTGVTALHFIADARHSYLLATDTLRARRALAQTARRDWDAHNLNVAFLPLSALSTAEGCTALQQRCAPAGSRPNASPTLIDFSPRVVLFAHRRWAVVRELLPLFPPREPLTVDYLVLTHGARNHLQRLLRFYQPRLLLLAADLSDHYRLRYLEEAATLRLPAFDIACQGAFLEKISPVHTSP
;
A
#
# COMPACT_ATOMS: atom_id res chain seq x y z
N MET A 1 -19.87 -20.80 15.11
CA MET A 1 -18.73 -20.93 14.18
C MET A 1 -17.43 -20.30 14.72
N ILE A 2 -17.45 -19.09 15.29
CA ILE A 2 -16.26 -18.42 15.86
C ILE A 2 -15.73 -19.12 17.12
N SER A 3 -16.60 -19.80 17.88
CA SER A 3 -16.18 -20.67 19.02
C SER A 3 -15.40 -21.92 18.63
N ALA A 4 -15.32 -22.22 17.33
CA ALA A 4 -14.73 -23.45 16.81
C ALA A 4 -13.21 -23.41 16.61
N SER A 5 -12.54 -22.25 16.69
CA SER A 5 -11.09 -22.15 16.54
C SER A 5 -10.41 -21.58 17.79
N PRO A 6 -9.81 -22.43 18.65
CA PRO A 6 -9.10 -21.96 19.84
C PRO A 6 -7.93 -21.01 19.48
N LEU A 7 -7.34 -21.17 18.28
CA LEU A 7 -6.25 -20.32 17.80
C LEU A 7 -6.68 -18.86 17.54
N LEU A 8 -7.96 -18.59 17.25
CA LEU A 8 -8.47 -17.21 17.13
C LEU A 8 -8.36 -16.44 18.44
N ARG A 9 -8.46 -17.13 19.59
CA ARG A 9 -8.30 -16.53 20.91
C ARG A 9 -6.89 -16.04 21.20
N LEU A 10 -5.89 -16.60 20.50
CA LEU A 10 -4.51 -16.15 20.53
C LEU A 10 -4.20 -15.12 19.45
N LEU A 11 -4.72 -15.34 18.24
CA LEU A 11 -4.44 -14.48 17.08
C LEU A 11 -4.98 -13.06 17.27
N LEU A 12 -6.24 -12.90 17.72
CA LEU A 12 -6.85 -11.58 17.85
C LEU A 12 -6.16 -10.69 18.90
N PRO A 13 -5.86 -11.16 20.12
CA PRO A 13 -5.07 -10.37 21.08
C PRO A 13 -3.66 -10.05 20.59
N MET A 14 -2.98 -11.00 19.94
CA MET A 14 -1.66 -10.77 19.38
C MET A 14 -1.69 -9.70 18.29
N ALA A 15 -2.66 -9.75 17.39
CA ALA A 15 -2.84 -8.72 16.35
C ALA A 15 -3.17 -7.34 16.96
N ALA A 16 -3.99 -7.29 18.02
CA ALA A 16 -4.27 -6.07 18.77
C ALA A 16 -3.01 -5.52 19.46
N GLY A 17 -2.18 -6.42 20.04
CA GLY A 17 -0.89 -6.05 20.62
C GLY A 17 0.09 -5.47 19.60
N ILE A 18 0.18 -6.08 18.41
CA ILE A 18 0.98 -5.56 17.29
C ILE A 18 0.48 -4.16 16.88
N ALA A 19 -0.84 -3.97 16.74
CA ALA A 19 -1.42 -2.69 16.35
C ALA A 19 -1.15 -1.60 17.40
N LEU A 20 -1.31 -1.90 18.69
CA LEU A 20 -0.97 -0.95 19.77
C LEU A 20 0.54 -0.69 19.83
N GLY A 21 1.36 -1.73 19.64
CA GLY A 21 2.81 -1.62 19.61
C GLY A 21 3.29 -0.61 18.56
N GLU A 22 2.67 -0.55 17.38
CA GLU A 22 3.00 0.45 16.35
C GLU A 22 2.67 1.87 16.80
N CYS A 23 1.52 2.07 17.46
CA CYS A 23 1.11 3.38 17.96
C CYS A 23 2.01 3.89 19.12
N THR A 24 2.52 2.96 19.92
CA THR A 24 3.23 3.29 21.16
C THR A 24 4.75 3.24 21.01
N TYR A 25 5.28 2.68 19.93
CA TYR A 25 6.72 2.45 19.73
C TYR A 25 7.57 3.70 19.98
N ASN A 26 7.23 4.83 19.38
CA ASN A 26 8.02 6.06 19.49
C ASN A 26 8.00 6.69 20.89
N ARG A 27 6.99 6.36 21.71
CA ARG A 27 6.80 6.93 23.04
C ARG A 27 7.37 6.04 24.15
N LEU A 28 7.14 4.75 24.06
CA LEU A 28 7.40 3.80 25.16
C LEU A 28 8.59 2.87 24.91
N ALA A 29 8.82 2.45 23.65
CA ALA A 29 9.86 1.47 23.35
C ALA A 29 11.31 1.90 23.74
N PRO A 30 11.71 3.19 23.65
CA PRO A 30 13.04 3.61 24.08
C PRO A 30 13.27 3.46 25.59
N GLN A 31 12.21 3.49 26.40
CA GLN A 31 12.26 3.49 27.86
C GLN A 31 12.10 2.10 28.49
N LEU A 32 11.56 1.13 27.73
CA LEU A 32 11.26 -0.21 28.21
C LEU A 32 12.32 -1.22 27.78
N ASP A 33 12.80 -2.01 28.75
CA ASP A 33 13.64 -3.15 28.45
C ASP A 33 12.79 -4.30 27.89
N LEU A 34 13.16 -4.77 26.69
CA LEU A 34 12.48 -5.91 26.03
C LEU A 34 12.59 -7.19 26.87
N THR A 35 13.64 -7.34 27.65
CA THR A 35 13.84 -8.54 28.50
C THR A 35 12.79 -8.61 29.59
N LEU A 36 12.45 -7.50 30.24
CA LEU A 36 11.37 -7.43 31.24
C LEU A 36 10.01 -7.77 30.62
N GLY A 37 9.76 -7.28 29.39
CA GLY A 37 8.53 -7.61 28.66
C GLY A 37 8.43 -9.10 28.35
N LEU A 38 9.52 -9.75 27.90
CA LEU A 38 9.58 -11.19 27.64
C LEU A 38 9.32 -11.99 28.91
N TRP A 39 9.92 -11.60 30.04
CA TRP A 39 9.63 -12.23 31.33
C TRP A 39 8.15 -12.12 31.70
N GLY A 40 7.53 -10.96 31.47
CA GLY A 40 6.08 -10.78 31.68
C GLY A 40 5.24 -11.77 30.87
N VAL A 41 5.59 -12.01 29.58
CA VAL A 41 4.92 -13.01 28.72
C VAL A 41 5.13 -14.42 29.27
N VAL A 42 6.39 -14.78 29.63
CA VAL A 42 6.71 -16.11 30.17
C VAL A 42 5.96 -16.35 31.48
N VAL A 43 5.98 -15.40 32.40
CA VAL A 43 5.26 -15.51 33.68
C VAL A 43 3.76 -15.67 33.46
N ALA A 44 3.14 -14.87 32.59
CA ALA A 44 1.71 -14.98 32.28
C ALA A 44 1.36 -16.33 31.64
N ALA A 45 2.20 -16.83 30.73
CA ALA A 45 2.03 -18.13 30.10
C ALA A 45 2.19 -19.30 31.09
N VAL A 46 3.22 -19.22 31.97
CA VAL A 46 3.48 -20.23 33.02
C VAL A 46 2.34 -20.26 34.02
N LEU A 47 1.89 -19.12 34.52
CA LEU A 47 0.75 -19.02 35.43
C LEU A 47 -0.53 -19.58 34.78
N GLY A 48 -0.77 -19.29 33.51
CA GLY A 48 -1.84 -19.85 32.74
C GLY A 48 -1.75 -21.39 32.61
N ALA A 49 -0.53 -21.92 32.37
CA ALA A 49 -0.28 -23.36 32.29
C ALA A 49 -0.44 -24.06 33.65
N LEU A 50 0.08 -23.49 34.73
CA LEU A 50 -0.07 -24.02 36.08
C LEU A 50 -1.54 -24.06 36.53
N ALA A 51 -2.34 -23.06 36.13
CA ALA A 51 -3.77 -23.06 36.37
C ALA A 51 -4.55 -24.13 35.58
N SER A 52 -3.92 -24.88 34.65
CA SER A 52 -4.59 -25.87 33.79
C SER A 52 -4.71 -27.29 34.38
N GLY A 53 -4.38 -27.47 35.69
CA GLY A 53 -4.52 -28.75 36.39
C GLY A 53 -5.93 -29.36 36.32
N ARG A 54 -6.04 -30.72 36.29
CA ARG A 54 -7.27 -31.48 36.00
C ARG A 54 -8.48 -31.23 36.95
N LYS A 55 -8.31 -30.53 38.08
CA LYS A 55 -9.37 -30.27 39.09
C LYS A 55 -9.76 -28.78 39.21
N VAL A 56 -9.51 -27.96 38.21
CA VAL A 56 -9.73 -26.51 38.29
C VAL A 56 -11.20 -26.14 38.17
N ARG A 57 -11.73 -25.39 39.18
CA ARG A 57 -13.09 -24.82 39.23
C ARG A 57 -13.32 -23.89 38.00
N ARG A 58 -14.57 -23.75 37.54
CA ARG A 58 -14.94 -22.91 36.36
C ARG A 58 -14.34 -21.50 36.40
N THR A 59 -14.30 -20.87 37.58
CA THR A 59 -13.70 -19.56 37.82
C THR A 59 -12.22 -19.48 37.43
N LEU A 60 -11.43 -20.48 37.77
CA LEU A 60 -10.00 -20.54 37.44
C LEU A 60 -9.75 -20.72 35.91
N ARG A 61 -10.70 -21.35 35.19
CA ARG A 61 -10.61 -21.44 33.71
C ARG A 61 -10.78 -20.06 33.03
N HIS A 62 -11.60 -19.18 33.59
CA HIS A 62 -11.73 -17.82 33.06
C HIS A 62 -10.44 -17.02 33.31
N VAL A 63 -9.83 -17.14 34.49
CA VAL A 63 -8.53 -16.50 34.79
C VAL A 63 -7.43 -17.03 33.89
N GLN A 64 -7.35 -18.32 33.69
CA GLN A 64 -6.41 -18.96 32.77
C GLN A 64 -6.53 -18.42 31.32
N ASN A 65 -7.78 -18.41 30.81
CA ASN A 65 -8.03 -17.85 29.47
C ASN A 65 -7.65 -16.38 29.39
N GLY A 66 -7.91 -15.59 30.45
CA GLY A 66 -7.48 -14.18 30.53
C GLY A 66 -5.96 -14.02 30.48
N LEU A 67 -5.22 -14.84 31.22
CA LEU A 67 -3.75 -14.85 31.20
C LEU A 67 -3.17 -15.18 29.83
N PHE A 68 -3.71 -16.18 29.11
CA PHE A 68 -3.31 -16.46 27.74
C PHE A 68 -3.60 -15.32 26.76
N VAL A 69 -4.74 -14.63 26.92
CA VAL A 69 -5.08 -13.44 26.11
C VAL A 69 -4.09 -12.32 26.36
N VAL A 70 -3.75 -12.06 27.63
CA VAL A 70 -2.76 -11.03 28.00
C VAL A 70 -1.37 -11.41 27.50
N ALA A 71 -0.95 -12.66 27.65
CA ALA A 71 0.34 -13.14 27.15
C ALA A 71 0.46 -13.00 25.63
N ALA A 72 -0.58 -13.37 24.88
CA ALA A 72 -0.60 -13.22 23.42
C ALA A 72 -0.56 -11.74 23.00
N PHE A 73 -1.27 -10.86 23.71
CA PHE A 73 -1.25 -9.42 23.47
C PHE A 73 0.15 -8.82 23.70
N LEU A 74 0.75 -9.11 24.85
CA LEU A 74 2.11 -8.64 25.18
C LEU A 74 3.14 -9.19 24.19
N LEU A 75 3.03 -10.46 23.80
CA LEU A 75 3.88 -11.05 22.77
C LEU A 75 3.79 -10.26 21.47
N GLY A 76 2.59 -9.87 21.04
CA GLY A 76 2.40 -9.05 19.84
C GLY A 76 3.12 -7.71 19.91
N VAL A 77 3.03 -7.00 21.04
CA VAL A 77 3.76 -5.73 21.27
C VAL A 77 5.26 -5.95 21.17
N LEU A 78 5.79 -6.96 21.89
CA LEU A 78 7.22 -7.22 21.98
C LEU A 78 7.84 -7.67 20.66
N LEU A 79 7.15 -8.52 19.90
CA LEU A 79 7.60 -8.96 18.58
C LEU A 79 7.75 -7.75 17.64
N LEU A 80 6.78 -6.85 17.62
CA LEU A 80 6.87 -5.65 16.79
C LEU A 80 7.98 -4.70 17.26
N TRP A 81 8.12 -4.48 18.55
CA TRP A 81 9.17 -3.62 19.07
C TRP A 81 10.56 -4.19 18.82
N GLY A 82 10.73 -5.53 18.90
CA GLY A 82 11.95 -6.22 18.51
C GLY A 82 12.30 -6.03 17.05
N GLU A 83 11.32 -6.24 16.14
CA GLU A 83 11.50 -6.00 14.71
C GLU A 83 11.88 -4.53 14.43
N ARG A 84 11.21 -3.56 15.07
CA ARG A 84 11.48 -2.13 14.90
C ARG A 84 12.83 -1.71 15.43
N ARG A 85 13.27 -2.23 16.60
CA ARG A 85 14.62 -1.96 17.15
C ARG A 85 15.71 -2.48 16.22
N GLY A 86 15.55 -3.67 15.66
CA GLY A 86 16.49 -4.21 14.67
C GLY A 86 16.58 -3.39 13.37
N GLN A 87 15.56 -2.61 13.06
CA GLN A 87 15.52 -1.70 11.90
C GLN A 87 15.88 -0.25 12.22
N ALA A 88 16.05 0.10 13.51
CA ALA A 88 16.40 1.45 13.92
C ALA A 88 17.89 1.72 13.59
N VAL A 89 18.12 2.61 12.64
CA VAL A 89 19.44 3.00 12.17
C VAL A 89 19.57 4.51 12.30
N VAL A 90 20.65 4.95 12.93
CA VAL A 90 21.03 6.36 13.01
C VAL A 90 21.94 6.67 11.82
N TRP A 91 21.48 7.56 10.96
CA TRP A 91 22.27 8.05 9.83
C TRP A 91 22.98 9.34 10.22
N PRO A 92 24.24 9.55 9.81
CA PRO A 92 24.97 10.76 10.13
C PRO A 92 24.30 12.00 9.54
N THR A 93 24.16 13.04 10.35
CA THR A 93 23.60 14.34 9.97
C THR A 93 24.58 15.44 10.31
N HIS A 94 24.45 16.60 9.68
CA HIS A 94 25.18 17.78 10.07
C HIS A 94 24.77 18.23 11.47
N ASP A 95 25.73 18.71 12.24
CA ASP A 95 25.48 19.24 13.60
C ASP A 95 24.38 20.31 13.57
N ASN A 96 23.48 20.23 14.53
CA ASN A 96 22.31 21.12 14.68
C ASN A 96 21.31 21.14 13.49
N THR A 97 21.46 20.27 12.50
CA THR A 97 20.51 20.18 11.39
C THR A 97 20.03 18.73 11.19
N ALA A 98 18.84 18.57 10.63
CA ALA A 98 18.35 17.25 10.24
C ALA A 98 18.85 16.82 8.84
N MET A 99 19.80 17.56 8.26
CA MET A 99 20.34 17.27 6.94
C MET A 99 21.35 16.15 6.97
N PRO A 100 21.29 15.19 6.02
CA PRO A 100 22.19 14.06 6.00
C PRO A 100 23.61 14.48 5.60
N LEU A 101 24.60 13.93 6.30
CA LEU A 101 26.03 14.13 6.00
C LEU A 101 26.43 13.18 4.86
N ALA A 102 27.12 13.70 3.84
CA ALA A 102 27.68 12.90 2.78
C ALA A 102 28.97 12.19 3.22
N ALA A 103 29.06 10.91 2.93
CA ALA A 103 30.23 10.09 3.24
C ALA A 103 30.56 9.14 2.08
N ASN A 104 31.74 8.55 2.13
CA ASN A 104 32.13 7.51 1.18
C ASN A 104 31.59 6.17 1.65
N TYR A 105 30.85 5.51 0.78
CA TYR A 105 30.29 4.18 1.04
C TYR A 105 30.73 3.20 -0.02
N ARG A 106 31.08 2.00 0.42
CA ARG A 106 31.25 0.82 -0.42
C ARG A 106 30.02 -0.06 -0.22
N ALA A 107 29.31 -0.36 -1.29
CA ALA A 107 28.04 -1.05 -1.23
C ALA A 107 27.89 -2.07 -2.37
N ARG A 108 27.18 -3.18 -2.11
CA ARG A 108 26.87 -4.20 -3.08
C ARG A 108 25.43 -4.03 -3.57
N VAL A 109 25.22 -4.18 -4.87
CA VAL A 109 23.91 -4.21 -5.49
C VAL A 109 23.23 -5.53 -5.14
N CYS A 110 22.20 -5.51 -4.30
CA CYS A 110 21.52 -6.70 -3.77
C CYS A 110 20.14 -6.96 -4.38
N ASP A 111 19.67 -6.12 -5.28
CA ASP A 111 18.43 -6.28 -6.06
C ASP A 111 18.66 -5.83 -7.50
N LEU A 112 17.75 -6.21 -8.40
CA LEU A 112 17.86 -5.83 -9.82
C LEU A 112 17.80 -4.31 -9.97
N PRO A 113 18.84 -3.68 -10.56
CA PRO A 113 18.85 -2.24 -10.79
C PRO A 113 17.79 -1.87 -11.82
N LYS A 114 16.98 -0.86 -11.51
CA LYS A 114 15.87 -0.40 -12.35
C LYS A 114 16.28 0.85 -13.11
N PRO A 115 16.26 0.83 -14.44
CA PRO A 115 16.58 2.01 -15.22
C PRO A 115 15.48 3.06 -15.08
N THR A 116 15.89 4.31 -14.87
CA THR A 116 15.05 5.50 -15.01
C THR A 116 15.53 6.32 -16.21
N ALA A 117 14.90 7.45 -16.54
CA ALA A 117 15.29 8.25 -17.69
C ALA A 117 16.78 8.65 -17.69
N LYS A 118 17.36 9.01 -16.51
CA LYS A 118 18.73 9.53 -16.39
C LYS A 118 19.59 8.80 -15.33
N ALA A 119 19.03 7.80 -14.63
CA ALA A 119 19.67 7.19 -13.47
C ALA A 119 19.31 5.71 -13.33
N TRP A 120 19.99 5.02 -12.43
CA TRP A 120 19.63 3.71 -11.93
C TRP A 120 19.00 3.85 -10.54
N ARG A 121 17.89 3.18 -10.31
CA ARG A 121 17.39 2.95 -8.96
C ARG A 121 17.85 1.57 -8.54
N ALA A 122 18.66 1.48 -7.49
CA ALA A 122 19.24 0.24 -7.03
C ALA A 122 19.10 0.10 -5.52
N ARG A 123 18.98 -1.14 -5.03
CA ARG A 123 19.14 -1.47 -3.62
C ARG A 123 20.57 -1.82 -3.35
N LEU A 124 21.16 -1.13 -2.40
CA LEU A 124 22.56 -1.25 -2.05
C LEU A 124 22.70 -1.76 -0.63
N LEU A 125 23.42 -2.86 -0.45
CA LEU A 125 23.83 -3.38 0.86
C LEU A 125 25.18 -2.75 1.22
N LEU A 126 25.25 -1.98 2.29
CA LEU A 126 26.48 -1.34 2.75
C LEU A 126 27.47 -2.38 3.27
N MET A 127 28.71 -2.31 2.81
CA MET A 127 29.77 -3.29 3.13
C MET A 127 30.73 -2.80 4.20
N ASP A 128 30.77 -1.50 4.44
CA ASP A 128 31.70 -0.85 5.38
C ASP A 128 31.02 0.26 6.20
N GLY A 129 31.77 0.82 7.17
CA GLY A 129 31.31 1.88 8.06
C GLY A 129 30.42 1.41 9.21
N ALA A 130 29.96 2.37 10.02
CA ALA A 130 29.12 2.12 11.21
C ALA A 130 27.77 1.46 10.86
N ASN A 131 27.29 1.65 9.62
CA ASN A 131 26.02 1.12 9.11
C ASN A 131 26.20 -0.09 8.19
N ARG A 132 27.28 -0.87 8.37
CA ARG A 132 27.53 -2.11 7.62
C ARG A 132 26.36 -3.08 7.76
N GLY A 133 25.97 -3.74 6.67
CA GLY A 133 24.85 -4.70 6.64
C GLY A 133 23.49 -4.05 6.45
N GLN A 134 23.39 -2.71 6.43
CA GLN A 134 22.14 -2.02 6.14
C GLN A 134 21.86 -1.92 4.65
N THR A 135 20.59 -2.06 4.28
CA THR A 135 20.16 -1.93 2.89
C THR A 135 19.53 -0.55 2.68
N ILE A 136 20.00 0.16 1.64
CA ILE A 136 19.46 1.46 1.24
C ILE A 136 18.91 1.40 -0.18
N GLU A 137 17.93 2.24 -0.50
CA GLU A 137 17.49 2.49 -1.87
C GLU A 137 18.24 3.70 -2.42
N ALA A 138 19.09 3.52 -3.41
CA ALA A 138 19.90 4.58 -4.02
C ALA A 138 19.45 4.90 -5.45
N ILE A 139 19.47 6.19 -5.78
CA ILE A 139 19.34 6.71 -7.15
C ILE A 139 20.74 7.11 -7.60
N LEU A 140 21.33 6.33 -8.51
CA LEU A 140 22.66 6.56 -9.08
C LEU A 140 22.50 7.27 -10.43
N VAL A 141 22.79 8.56 -10.45
CA VAL A 141 22.71 9.37 -11.68
C VAL A 141 23.85 8.98 -12.60
N ASP A 142 23.61 8.84 -13.88
CA ASP A 142 24.42 8.38 -14.98
C ASP A 142 24.06 6.96 -15.46
N ARG A 143 23.02 6.92 -16.33
CA ARG A 143 22.56 5.65 -16.92
C ARG A 143 23.54 5.02 -17.91
N ARG A 144 24.52 5.78 -18.43
CA ARG A 144 25.47 5.28 -19.39
C ARG A 144 26.41 4.23 -18.80
N ARG A 145 26.61 4.25 -17.48
CA ARG A 145 27.39 3.22 -16.77
C ARG A 145 26.48 2.01 -16.53
N PRO A 146 26.84 0.84 -17.07
CA PRO A 146 26.08 -0.37 -16.81
C PRO A 146 26.17 -0.73 -15.33
N LEU A 147 25.04 -1.13 -14.74
CA LEU A 147 24.95 -1.59 -13.35
C LEU A 147 24.26 -2.95 -13.35
N ARG A 148 24.87 -3.94 -12.72
CA ARG A 148 24.36 -5.31 -12.65
C ARG A 148 24.13 -5.74 -11.22
N LEU A 149 23.28 -6.74 -11.03
CA LEU A 149 23.08 -7.40 -9.75
C LEU A 149 24.41 -8.03 -9.27
N GLY A 150 24.77 -7.77 -8.03
CA GLY A 150 26.01 -8.25 -7.42
C GLY A 150 27.20 -7.29 -7.56
N ASP A 151 27.14 -6.26 -8.41
CA ASP A 151 28.23 -5.30 -8.56
C ASP A 151 28.53 -4.59 -7.23
N VAL A 152 29.82 -4.35 -6.98
CA VAL A 152 30.28 -3.53 -5.85
C VAL A 152 30.51 -2.11 -6.34
N VAL A 153 29.78 -1.19 -5.72
CA VAL A 153 29.81 0.23 -6.03
C VAL A 153 30.49 1.00 -4.89
N VAL A 154 31.37 1.93 -5.25
CA VAL A 154 31.84 2.96 -4.31
C VAL A 154 31.28 4.29 -4.75
N GLY A 155 30.79 5.05 -3.77
CA GLY A 155 30.20 6.35 -4.04
C GLY A 155 30.24 7.27 -2.83
N HIS A 156 30.28 8.57 -3.13
CA HIS A 156 30.17 9.64 -2.14
C HIS A 156 28.75 10.18 -2.17
N PHE A 157 27.97 9.87 -1.14
CA PHE A 157 26.56 10.26 -1.07
C PHE A 157 26.06 10.40 0.37
N ALA A 158 25.00 11.16 0.52
CA ALA A 158 24.30 11.32 1.78
C ALA A 158 23.14 10.34 1.88
N VAL A 159 23.05 9.59 2.95
CA VAL A 159 21.94 8.68 3.22
C VAL A 159 20.92 9.38 4.11
N ARG A 160 19.69 9.46 3.61
CA ARG A 160 18.55 10.02 4.35
C ARG A 160 17.77 8.90 5.03
N ALA A 161 17.45 9.07 6.29
CA ALA A 161 16.53 8.18 6.99
C ALA A 161 15.17 8.14 6.27
N LEU A 162 14.49 7.00 6.32
CA LEU A 162 13.14 6.86 5.82
C LEU A 162 12.18 7.68 6.69
N ARG A 163 11.83 8.86 6.20
CA ARG A 163 10.83 9.72 6.84
C ARG A 163 9.51 9.60 6.12
N PRO A 164 8.37 9.71 6.83
CA PRO A 164 7.09 9.80 6.17
C PRO A 164 7.06 11.11 5.36
N HIS A 165 6.90 11.01 4.04
CA HIS A 165 6.60 12.16 3.21
C HIS A 165 5.13 12.52 3.46
N ARG A 166 4.91 13.62 4.16
CA ARG A 166 3.57 14.03 4.56
C ARG A 166 2.99 15.06 3.61
N ASN A 167 2.71 14.68 2.38
CA ASN A 167 1.69 15.42 1.65
C ASN A 167 0.32 14.90 2.08
N PRO A 168 -0.69 15.77 2.27
CA PRO A 168 -2.05 15.34 2.56
C PRO A 168 -2.54 14.33 1.53
N GLY A 169 -3.11 13.21 2.00
CA GLY A 169 -3.61 12.14 1.12
C GLY A 169 -2.55 11.24 0.46
N GLN A 170 -1.26 11.50 0.66
CA GLN A 170 -0.19 10.67 0.11
C GLN A 170 -0.07 9.36 0.84
N THR A 171 0.01 8.26 0.09
CA THR A 171 0.36 6.95 0.65
C THR A 171 1.81 6.96 1.13
N GLU A 172 2.04 6.66 2.38
CA GLU A 172 3.39 6.64 2.97
C GLU A 172 4.22 5.48 2.37
N ARG A 173 5.32 5.84 1.71
CA ARG A 173 6.26 4.87 1.13
C ARG A 173 7.25 4.32 2.17
N ALA A 174 7.55 5.07 3.21
CA ALA A 174 8.53 4.69 4.23
C ALA A 174 8.20 3.38 4.96
N PRO A 175 6.95 3.12 5.42
CA PRO A 175 6.59 1.83 6.02
C PRO A 175 6.72 0.67 5.05
N PHE A 176 6.43 0.89 3.76
CA PHE A 176 6.57 -0.14 2.73
C PHE A 176 8.06 -0.50 2.50
N LEU A 177 8.94 0.48 2.40
CA LEU A 177 10.39 0.26 2.24
C LEU A 177 10.99 -0.42 3.48
N ARG A 178 10.60 0.00 4.70
CA ARG A 178 11.04 -0.64 5.94
C ARG A 178 10.69 -2.13 5.99
N ARG A 179 9.46 -2.50 5.60
CA ARG A 179 9.05 -3.91 5.52
C ARG A 179 9.88 -4.72 4.53
N GLN A 180 10.50 -4.07 3.55
CA GLN A 180 11.43 -4.70 2.61
C GLN A 180 12.89 -4.67 3.09
N GLY A 181 13.14 -4.29 4.35
CA GLY A 181 14.47 -4.22 4.95
C GLY A 181 15.30 -3.00 4.51
N VAL A 182 14.68 -2.03 3.82
CA VAL A 182 15.36 -0.77 3.45
C VAL A 182 15.32 0.18 4.64
N THR A 183 16.46 0.71 5.04
CA THR A 183 16.62 1.59 6.22
C THR A 183 16.87 3.05 5.86
N GLY A 184 17.26 3.33 4.62
CA GLY A 184 17.53 4.68 4.15
C GLY A 184 17.40 4.85 2.64
N THR A 185 17.40 6.10 2.18
CA THR A 185 17.42 6.47 0.76
C THR A 185 18.60 7.37 0.46
N ALA A 186 19.21 7.24 -0.72
CA ALA A 186 20.34 8.04 -1.15
C ALA A 186 20.19 8.53 -2.59
N LEU A 187 20.78 9.70 -2.86
CA LEU A 187 20.96 10.22 -4.22
C LEU A 187 22.45 10.41 -4.46
N CYS A 188 23.00 9.72 -5.45
CA CYS A 188 24.38 9.85 -5.83
C CYS A 188 24.48 10.48 -7.23
N PHE A 189 25.13 11.63 -7.32
CA PHE A 189 25.30 12.36 -8.58
C PHE A 189 26.31 11.69 -9.51
N ALA A 190 26.19 11.96 -10.81
CA ALA A 190 27.16 11.55 -11.82
C ALA A 190 28.59 11.93 -11.40
N ARG A 191 29.56 11.09 -11.74
CA ARG A 191 31.01 11.21 -11.37
C ARG A 191 31.34 10.98 -9.89
N ARG A 192 30.35 10.92 -8.98
CA ARG A 192 30.56 10.63 -7.55
C ARG A 192 30.40 9.15 -7.19
N TRP A 193 30.22 8.27 -8.17
CA TRP A 193 30.18 6.82 -7.97
C TRP A 193 30.87 6.06 -9.09
N ARG A 194 31.37 4.88 -8.77
CA ARG A 194 31.98 3.96 -9.74
C ARG A 194 31.74 2.51 -9.35
N VAL A 195 31.69 1.61 -10.32
CA VAL A 195 31.70 0.18 -10.08
C VAL A 195 33.17 -0.23 -9.90
N LEU A 196 33.47 -0.91 -8.76
CA LEU A 196 34.81 -1.38 -8.45
C LEU A 196 35.09 -2.76 -9.04
N SER A 197 34.14 -3.67 -8.86
CA SER A 197 34.29 -5.04 -9.32
C SER A 197 32.92 -5.66 -9.59
N ALA A 198 32.85 -6.55 -10.58
CA ALA A 198 31.76 -7.48 -10.70
C ALA A 198 31.85 -8.50 -9.55
N SER A 199 30.73 -8.82 -8.91
CA SER A 199 30.73 -9.77 -7.79
C SER A 199 31.09 -11.18 -8.24
N ALA A 200 32.03 -11.81 -7.54
CA ALA A 200 32.45 -13.16 -7.84
C ALA A 200 31.38 -14.24 -7.47
N SER A 201 30.52 -13.99 -6.48
CA SER A 201 29.54 -14.98 -6.01
C SER A 201 28.16 -14.36 -5.80
N LEU A 202 27.16 -14.95 -6.45
CA LEU A 202 25.76 -14.61 -6.28
C LEU A 202 25.10 -15.49 -5.22
N THR A 203 24.35 -14.89 -4.32
CA THR A 203 23.51 -15.61 -3.36
C THR A 203 22.40 -16.39 -4.07
N LEU A 204 21.83 -17.38 -3.41
CA LEU A 204 20.71 -18.16 -3.95
C LEU A 204 19.53 -17.26 -4.35
N LYS A 205 19.24 -16.24 -3.54
CA LYS A 205 18.21 -15.23 -3.83
C LYS A 205 18.51 -14.44 -5.11
N GLU A 206 19.74 -14.01 -5.28
CA GLU A 206 20.17 -13.26 -6.48
C GLU A 206 20.13 -14.14 -7.73
N ARG A 207 20.47 -15.44 -7.61
CA ARG A 207 20.32 -16.40 -8.71
C ARG A 207 18.86 -16.60 -9.11
N ALA A 208 17.95 -16.68 -8.13
CA ALA A 208 16.50 -16.75 -8.40
C ALA A 208 15.98 -15.50 -9.12
N LEU A 209 16.43 -14.30 -8.72
CA LEU A 209 16.10 -13.06 -9.42
C LEU A 209 16.58 -13.06 -10.87
N LEU A 210 17.81 -13.52 -11.13
CA LEU A 210 18.33 -13.63 -12.51
C LEU A 210 17.57 -14.69 -13.33
N LEU A 211 17.17 -15.81 -12.72
CA LEU A 211 16.34 -16.80 -13.40
C LEU A 211 14.99 -16.20 -13.79
N ARG A 212 14.37 -15.44 -12.88
CA ARG A 212 13.11 -14.72 -13.16
C ARG A 212 13.27 -13.75 -14.34
N GLU A 213 14.34 -12.97 -14.37
CA GLU A 213 14.63 -12.06 -15.49
C GLU A 213 14.85 -12.81 -16.83
N ARG A 214 15.53 -13.96 -16.80
CA ARG A 214 15.67 -14.80 -17.99
C ARG A 214 14.30 -15.25 -18.52
N TRP A 215 13.36 -15.58 -17.64
CA TRP A 215 11.99 -15.95 -18.02
C TRP A 215 11.20 -14.76 -18.55
N VAL A 216 11.35 -13.57 -17.95
CA VAL A 216 10.77 -12.33 -18.51
C VAL A 216 11.33 -12.03 -19.91
N ALA A 217 12.63 -12.25 -20.13
CA ALA A 217 13.24 -12.08 -21.44
C ALA A 217 12.66 -13.05 -22.50
N GLN A 218 12.25 -14.27 -22.11
CA GLN A 218 11.55 -15.20 -23.01
C GLN A 218 10.16 -14.64 -23.42
N TYR A 219 9.42 -14.03 -22.49
CA TYR A 219 8.17 -13.35 -22.86
C TYR A 219 8.44 -12.17 -23.80
N HIS A 220 9.46 -11.37 -23.55
CA HIS A 220 9.82 -10.23 -24.40
C HIS A 220 10.14 -10.66 -25.84
N ALA A 221 10.73 -11.85 -26.03
CA ALA A 221 11.11 -12.37 -27.34
C ALA A 221 9.90 -12.87 -28.19
N HIS A 222 8.77 -13.21 -27.56
CA HIS A 222 7.67 -13.90 -28.24
C HIS A 222 6.32 -13.18 -28.16
N PHE A 223 6.18 -12.14 -27.33
CA PHE A 223 4.94 -11.43 -27.12
C PHE A 223 5.08 -9.93 -27.38
N PRO A 224 4.01 -9.24 -27.82
CA PRO A 224 3.93 -7.79 -27.82
C PRO A 224 4.18 -7.21 -26.41
N ALA A 225 4.67 -5.97 -26.35
CA ALA A 225 5.06 -5.34 -25.09
C ALA A 225 3.93 -5.33 -24.03
N HIS A 226 2.68 -5.12 -24.45
CA HIS A 226 1.52 -5.17 -23.58
C HIS A 226 1.28 -6.57 -23.00
N ASP A 227 1.20 -7.59 -23.87
CA ASP A 227 0.92 -8.97 -23.46
C ASP A 227 2.04 -9.50 -22.54
N MET A 228 3.31 -9.21 -22.91
CA MET A 228 4.48 -9.53 -22.10
C MET A 228 4.38 -8.92 -20.70
N ALA A 229 3.96 -7.65 -20.59
CA ALA A 229 3.84 -6.96 -19.31
C ALA A 229 2.77 -7.63 -18.41
N VAL A 230 1.60 -7.96 -18.96
CA VAL A 230 0.52 -8.61 -18.22
C VAL A 230 0.88 -10.05 -17.85
N LEU A 231 1.38 -10.85 -18.79
CA LEU A 231 1.78 -12.24 -18.54
C LEU A 231 2.89 -12.35 -17.50
N SER A 232 3.92 -11.48 -17.58
CA SER A 232 5.00 -11.47 -16.59
C SER A 232 4.53 -11.00 -15.20
N ALA A 233 3.55 -10.08 -15.14
CA ALA A 233 2.93 -9.69 -13.87
C ALA A 233 2.15 -10.85 -13.25
N MET A 234 1.34 -11.56 -14.04
CA MET A 234 0.51 -12.67 -13.58
C MET A 234 1.32 -13.90 -13.18
N THR A 235 2.39 -14.24 -13.91
CA THR A 235 3.13 -15.49 -13.71
C THR A 235 4.35 -15.33 -12.81
N LEU A 236 5.09 -14.24 -12.96
CA LEU A 236 6.37 -13.99 -12.28
C LEU A 236 6.32 -12.85 -11.26
N GLY A 237 5.19 -12.14 -11.15
CA GLY A 237 5.02 -11.03 -10.24
C GLY A 237 5.72 -9.73 -10.66
N HIS A 238 6.12 -9.60 -11.94
CA HIS A 238 6.83 -8.45 -12.46
C HIS A 238 5.87 -7.35 -12.93
N ARG A 239 5.22 -6.68 -11.97
CA ARG A 239 4.13 -5.69 -12.20
C ARG A 239 4.60 -4.34 -12.72
N GLU A 240 5.90 -4.08 -12.73
CA GLU A 240 6.44 -2.75 -13.05
C GLU A 240 6.28 -2.40 -14.52
N LEU A 241 6.19 -3.41 -15.36
CA LEU A 241 6.02 -3.27 -16.80
C LEU A 241 4.59 -2.94 -17.21
N VAL A 242 3.60 -3.22 -16.36
CA VAL A 242 2.19 -2.94 -16.64
C VAL A 242 1.97 -1.43 -16.65
N ASP A 243 1.36 -0.91 -17.70
CA ASP A 243 1.07 0.51 -17.86
C ASP A 243 -0.06 1.01 -16.91
N ALA A 244 -0.27 2.31 -16.88
CA ALA A 244 -1.27 2.92 -15.99
C ALA A 244 -2.70 2.64 -16.45
N GLU A 245 -2.95 2.57 -17.76
CA GLU A 245 -4.25 2.31 -18.35
C GLU A 245 -4.71 0.89 -18.04
N THR A 246 -3.85 -0.10 -18.28
CA THR A 246 -4.11 -1.49 -17.92
C THR A 246 -4.37 -1.65 -16.43
N ARG A 247 -3.55 -1.01 -15.56
CA ARG A 247 -3.80 -1.04 -14.11
C ARG A 247 -5.16 -0.46 -13.74
N ALA A 248 -5.57 0.64 -14.39
CA ALA A 248 -6.89 1.25 -14.17
C ALA A 248 -8.01 0.29 -14.58
N LEU A 249 -7.93 -0.32 -15.78
CA LEU A 249 -8.90 -1.32 -16.27
C LEU A 249 -9.11 -2.44 -15.26
N TYR A 250 -8.02 -3.06 -14.78
CA TYR A 250 -8.11 -4.16 -13.82
C TYR A 250 -8.58 -3.69 -12.43
N SER A 251 -8.28 -2.45 -12.04
CA SER A 251 -8.72 -1.90 -10.77
C SER A 251 -10.21 -1.57 -10.76
N GLU A 252 -10.68 -0.91 -11.78
CA GLU A 252 -12.06 -0.47 -11.93
C GLU A 252 -13.04 -1.64 -12.14
N THR A 253 -12.56 -2.72 -12.76
CA THR A 253 -13.34 -3.97 -12.91
C THR A 253 -13.20 -4.94 -11.73
N GLY A 254 -12.40 -4.60 -10.69
CA GLY A 254 -12.17 -5.47 -9.53
C GLY A 254 -11.25 -6.67 -9.80
N ALA A 255 -10.59 -6.70 -10.96
CA ALA A 255 -9.69 -7.77 -11.40
C ALA A 255 -8.23 -7.56 -10.95
N SER A 256 -7.90 -6.49 -10.19
CA SER A 256 -6.51 -6.20 -9.73
C SER A 256 -5.83 -7.37 -9.02
N HIS A 257 -6.61 -8.27 -8.40
CA HIS A 257 -6.10 -9.44 -7.70
C HIS A 257 -5.43 -10.46 -8.63
N VAL A 258 -5.68 -10.40 -9.94
CA VAL A 258 -5.09 -11.29 -10.95
C VAL A 258 -3.72 -10.79 -11.39
N LEU A 259 -3.51 -9.48 -11.50
CA LEU A 259 -2.18 -8.89 -11.69
C LEU A 259 -1.28 -9.08 -10.46
N ALA A 260 -1.88 -9.40 -9.32
CA ALA A 260 -1.18 -9.73 -8.10
C ALA A 260 -1.02 -11.24 -7.97
N LEU A 261 0.20 -11.72 -7.72
CA LEU A 261 0.40 -13.12 -7.36
C LEU A 261 -0.46 -13.48 -6.15
N SER A 262 -1.38 -14.40 -6.32
CA SER A 262 -2.40 -14.75 -5.33
C SER A 262 -2.35 -16.24 -4.96
N GLY A 263 -3.10 -16.61 -3.92
CA GLY A 263 -3.28 -18.01 -3.56
C GLY A 263 -3.92 -18.85 -4.67
N LEU A 264 -4.71 -18.22 -5.57
CA LEU A 264 -5.28 -18.90 -6.74
C LEU A 264 -4.17 -19.38 -7.70
N HIS A 265 -3.14 -18.56 -7.95
CA HIS A 265 -2.00 -18.94 -8.79
C HIS A 265 -1.29 -20.17 -8.27
N LEU A 266 -1.08 -20.20 -6.94
CA LEU A 266 -0.47 -21.35 -6.28
C LEU A 266 -1.39 -22.58 -6.32
N ALA A 267 -2.70 -22.38 -6.17
CA ALA A 267 -3.68 -23.46 -6.28
C ALA A 267 -3.72 -24.06 -7.70
N ILE A 268 -3.62 -23.25 -8.75
CA ILE A 268 -3.56 -23.71 -10.14
C ILE A 268 -2.28 -24.52 -10.38
N LEU A 269 -1.12 -24.01 -9.95
CA LEU A 269 0.17 -24.70 -10.05
C LEU A 269 0.10 -26.05 -9.33
N TYR A 270 -0.43 -26.06 -8.10
CA TYR A 270 -0.55 -27.29 -7.31
C TYR A 270 -1.58 -28.26 -7.90
N ALA A 271 -2.70 -27.77 -8.44
CA ALA A 271 -3.70 -28.61 -9.11
C ALA A 271 -3.14 -29.29 -10.36
N LEU A 272 -2.34 -28.57 -11.17
CA LEU A 272 -1.65 -29.15 -12.31
C LEU A 272 -0.69 -30.28 -11.89
N PHE A 273 0.08 -30.04 -10.84
CA PHE A 273 0.97 -31.04 -10.26
C PHE A 273 0.20 -32.25 -9.71
N GLU A 274 -0.89 -32.02 -8.97
CA GLU A 274 -1.72 -33.09 -8.40
C GLU A 274 -2.46 -33.89 -9.48
N TYR A 275 -2.87 -33.26 -10.58
CA TYR A 275 -3.51 -33.91 -11.70
C TYR A 275 -2.55 -34.86 -12.45
N THR A 276 -1.28 -34.50 -12.53
CA THR A 276 -0.24 -35.32 -13.19
C THR A 276 0.38 -36.32 -12.23
N LEU A 277 1.38 -35.92 -11.47
CA LEU A 277 2.15 -36.77 -10.57
C LEU A 277 1.33 -37.26 -9.36
N GLY A 278 0.44 -36.43 -8.83
CA GLY A 278 -0.42 -36.78 -7.71
C GLY A 278 -1.39 -37.90 -8.08
N ALA A 279 -2.03 -37.81 -9.26
CA ALA A 279 -2.92 -38.88 -9.76
C ALA A 279 -2.20 -40.20 -10.00
N TRP A 280 -0.98 -40.13 -10.54
CA TRP A 280 -0.10 -41.32 -10.72
C TRP A 280 0.29 -41.94 -9.40
N SER A 281 0.65 -41.15 -8.38
CA SER A 281 1.11 -41.63 -7.08
C SER A 281 0.01 -42.29 -6.25
N ARG A 282 -1.26 -41.93 -6.42
CA ARG A 282 -2.40 -42.49 -5.67
C ARG A 282 -2.56 -43.99 -5.82
N ARG A 283 -2.03 -44.57 -6.90
CA ARG A 283 -2.02 -46.03 -7.15
C ARG A 283 -0.74 -46.72 -6.69
N ARG A 284 0.15 -46.03 -5.98
CA ARG A 284 1.45 -46.49 -5.54
C ARG A 284 1.50 -46.68 -4.02
N SER A 285 2.61 -47.20 -3.54
CA SER A 285 2.88 -47.41 -2.11
C SER A 285 2.82 -46.08 -1.32
N LEU A 286 2.54 -46.16 -0.03
CA LEU A 286 2.47 -45.01 0.87
C LEU A 286 3.74 -44.16 0.84
N PRO A 287 4.99 -44.71 0.86
CA PRO A 287 6.19 -43.85 0.71
C PRO A 287 6.24 -43.04 -0.58
N CYS A 288 5.75 -43.63 -1.69
CA CYS A 288 5.68 -42.90 -2.97
C CYS A 288 4.68 -41.73 -2.90
N GLN A 289 3.50 -41.94 -2.30
CA GLN A 289 2.51 -40.88 -2.09
C GLN A 289 3.05 -39.74 -1.21
N VAL A 290 3.77 -40.08 -0.15
CA VAL A 290 4.45 -39.12 0.73
C VAL A 290 5.52 -38.34 -0.02
N GLY A 291 6.38 -39.08 -0.77
CA GLY A 291 7.45 -38.44 -1.57
C GLY A 291 6.91 -37.45 -2.61
N VAL A 292 5.88 -37.85 -3.34
CA VAL A 292 5.20 -36.93 -4.30
C VAL A 292 4.54 -35.77 -3.57
N GLY A 293 3.92 -35.99 -2.42
CA GLY A 293 3.36 -34.92 -1.60
C GLY A 293 4.41 -33.89 -1.15
N LEU A 294 5.58 -34.34 -0.69
CA LEU A 294 6.71 -33.49 -0.32
C LEU A 294 7.27 -32.75 -1.54
N LEU A 295 7.38 -33.40 -2.70
CA LEU A 295 7.78 -32.77 -3.94
C LEU A 295 6.83 -31.63 -4.34
N GLY A 296 5.51 -31.84 -4.21
CA GLY A 296 4.51 -30.81 -4.45
C GLY A 296 4.65 -29.60 -3.51
N LEU A 297 4.92 -29.84 -2.23
CA LEU A 297 5.23 -28.77 -1.29
C LEU A 297 6.53 -28.04 -1.66
N GLY A 298 7.57 -28.78 -2.06
CA GLY A 298 8.82 -28.21 -2.56
C GLY A 298 8.59 -27.28 -3.77
N LEU A 299 7.75 -27.69 -4.71
CA LEU A 299 7.36 -26.89 -5.87
C LEU A 299 6.67 -25.58 -5.47
N ILE A 300 5.73 -25.64 -4.53
CA ILE A 300 5.01 -24.47 -4.00
C ILE A 300 6.00 -23.47 -3.38
N TRP A 301 6.90 -23.93 -2.52
CA TRP A 301 7.88 -23.06 -1.86
C TRP A 301 8.95 -22.56 -2.82
N ALA A 302 9.37 -23.36 -3.80
CA ALA A 302 10.28 -22.92 -4.86
C ALA A 302 9.66 -21.82 -5.70
N PHE A 303 8.38 -21.93 -6.05
CA PHE A 303 7.65 -20.87 -6.76
C PHE A 303 7.51 -19.60 -5.92
N ALA A 304 7.17 -19.73 -4.63
CA ALA A 304 7.11 -18.59 -3.71
C ALA A 304 8.48 -17.90 -3.56
N PHE A 305 9.56 -18.67 -3.50
CA PHE A 305 10.93 -18.16 -3.46
C PHE A 305 11.33 -17.43 -4.75
N LEU A 306 11.06 -18.01 -5.91
CA LEU A 306 11.36 -17.43 -7.22
C LEU A 306 10.65 -16.08 -7.43
N THR A 307 9.43 -15.96 -6.92
CA THR A 307 8.62 -14.74 -7.03
C THR A 307 8.88 -13.71 -5.91
N GLY A 308 9.79 -14.01 -4.96
CA GLY A 308 10.23 -13.09 -3.90
C GLY A 308 9.34 -13.07 -2.67
N PHE A 309 8.66 -14.17 -2.34
CA PHE A 309 7.82 -14.34 -1.16
C PHE A 309 6.73 -13.28 -0.96
N PRO A 310 5.86 -13.00 -1.95
CA PRO A 310 4.70 -12.15 -1.71
C PRO A 310 3.86 -12.69 -0.54
N THR A 311 3.37 -11.81 0.34
CA THR A 311 2.64 -12.20 1.57
C THR A 311 1.42 -13.10 1.29
N SER A 312 0.71 -12.86 0.18
CA SER A 312 -0.41 -13.68 -0.27
C SER A 312 0.00 -15.10 -0.67
N LEU A 313 1.18 -15.27 -1.33
CA LEU A 313 1.71 -16.59 -1.68
C LEU A 313 2.22 -17.34 -0.44
N VAL A 314 2.97 -16.66 0.44
CA VAL A 314 3.47 -17.25 1.69
C VAL A 314 2.32 -17.80 2.52
N ARG A 315 1.22 -17.04 2.67
CA ARG A 315 0.02 -17.49 3.37
C ARG A 315 -0.56 -18.75 2.71
N ALA A 316 -0.72 -18.74 1.40
CA ALA A 316 -1.26 -19.90 0.69
C ALA A 316 -0.33 -21.12 0.81
N ALA A 317 0.98 -20.94 0.65
CA ALA A 317 1.98 -22.01 0.81
C ALA A 317 1.92 -22.61 2.22
N LEU A 318 1.83 -21.79 3.25
CA LEU A 318 1.65 -22.25 4.63
C LEU A 318 0.34 -23.04 4.81
N MET A 319 -0.77 -22.53 4.27
CA MET A 319 -2.05 -23.23 4.34
C MET A 319 -1.99 -24.60 3.64
N PHE A 320 -1.41 -24.68 2.44
CA PHE A 320 -1.20 -25.94 1.74
C PHE A 320 -0.32 -26.89 2.54
N SER A 321 0.78 -26.39 3.13
CA SER A 321 1.68 -27.17 3.98
C SER A 321 0.96 -27.74 5.20
N ILE A 322 0.16 -26.91 5.90
CA ILE A 322 -0.63 -27.34 7.06
C ILE A 322 -1.65 -28.40 6.66
N VAL A 323 -2.38 -28.20 5.55
CA VAL A 323 -3.38 -29.16 5.08
C VAL A 323 -2.73 -30.49 4.72
N ARG A 324 -1.60 -30.48 4.00
CA ARG A 324 -0.86 -31.70 3.63
C ARG A 324 -0.31 -32.42 4.86
N LEU A 325 0.21 -31.68 5.83
CA LEU A 325 0.70 -32.26 7.10
C LEU A 325 -0.43 -32.91 7.87
N LEU A 326 -1.60 -32.29 7.98
CA LEU A 326 -2.77 -32.85 8.64
C LEU A 326 -3.26 -34.15 7.94
N LEU A 327 -3.29 -34.13 6.61
CA LEU A 327 -3.65 -35.31 5.82
C LEU A 327 -2.63 -36.47 6.02
N PHE A 328 -1.34 -36.14 6.12
CA PHE A 328 -0.31 -37.12 6.41
C PHE A 328 -0.56 -37.82 7.76
N PHE A 329 -0.98 -37.07 8.78
CA PHE A 329 -1.36 -37.62 10.09
C PHE A 329 -2.80 -38.14 10.16
N SER A 330 -3.47 -38.35 9.01
CA SER A 330 -4.88 -38.79 8.93
C SER A 330 -5.84 -37.94 9.74
N ARG A 331 -5.55 -36.61 9.84
CA ARG A 331 -6.39 -35.66 10.53
C ARG A 331 -7.24 -34.86 9.53
N PRO A 332 -8.56 -34.69 9.75
CA PRO A 332 -9.40 -33.92 8.86
C PRO A 332 -8.97 -32.43 8.89
N PRO A 333 -8.63 -31.82 7.74
CA PRO A 333 -8.26 -30.42 7.67
C PRO A 333 -9.48 -29.53 7.95
N ARG A 334 -9.28 -28.54 8.81
CA ARG A 334 -10.27 -27.50 9.09
C ARG A 334 -9.79 -26.18 8.48
N PRO A 335 -10.35 -25.71 7.37
CA PRO A 335 -9.79 -24.56 6.62
C PRO A 335 -9.61 -23.31 7.45
N LEU A 336 -10.56 -22.99 8.35
CA LEU A 336 -10.46 -21.83 9.24
C LEU A 336 -9.31 -21.96 10.26
N HIS A 337 -9.04 -23.16 10.77
CA HIS A 337 -7.88 -23.41 11.64
C HIS A 337 -6.57 -23.27 10.86
N SER A 338 -6.52 -23.81 9.64
CA SER A 338 -5.34 -23.70 8.77
C SER A 338 -5.04 -22.24 8.44
N LEU A 339 -6.06 -21.43 8.14
CA LEU A 339 -5.91 -19.98 7.93
C LEU A 339 -5.36 -19.31 9.20
N THR A 340 -6.00 -19.56 10.36
CA THR A 340 -5.61 -18.93 11.63
C THR A 340 -4.19 -19.29 12.03
N LEU A 341 -3.78 -20.56 11.86
CA LEU A 341 -2.42 -20.99 12.14
C LEU A 341 -1.41 -20.38 11.17
N ALA A 342 -1.73 -20.32 9.87
CA ALA A 342 -0.85 -19.69 8.88
C ALA A 342 -0.64 -18.20 9.21
N VAL A 343 -1.70 -17.46 9.54
CA VAL A 343 -1.63 -16.04 9.94
C VAL A 343 -0.82 -15.88 11.22
N LEU A 344 -1.02 -16.75 12.22
CA LEU A 344 -0.26 -16.69 13.47
C LEU A 344 1.25 -16.88 13.21
N VAL A 345 1.63 -17.89 12.43
CA VAL A 345 3.04 -18.14 12.06
C VAL A 345 3.62 -16.93 11.31
N MET A 346 2.88 -16.36 10.36
CA MET A 346 3.33 -15.18 9.61
C MET A 346 3.56 -13.97 10.52
N LEU A 347 2.68 -13.70 11.47
CA LEU A 347 2.81 -12.57 12.40
C LEU A 347 3.90 -12.77 13.45
N VAL A 348 4.23 -14.02 13.79
CA VAL A 348 5.40 -14.33 14.63
C VAL A 348 6.70 -14.07 13.87
N VAL A 349 6.77 -14.44 12.59
CA VAL A 349 7.96 -14.26 11.74
C VAL A 349 8.18 -12.77 11.41
N SER A 350 7.12 -12.04 11.08
CA SER A 350 7.19 -10.60 10.79
C SER A 350 5.88 -9.91 11.19
N PRO A 351 5.84 -9.32 12.39
CA PRO A 351 4.66 -8.63 12.91
C PRO A 351 4.19 -7.48 12.02
N SER A 352 5.13 -6.82 11.33
CA SER A 352 4.83 -5.72 10.41
C SER A 352 3.98 -6.12 9.20
N TRP A 353 3.85 -7.42 8.88
CA TRP A 353 2.94 -7.88 7.83
C TRP A 353 1.47 -7.62 8.16
N LEU A 354 1.11 -7.44 9.44
CA LEU A 354 -0.24 -7.01 9.83
C LEU A 354 -0.67 -5.72 9.10
N PHE A 355 0.28 -4.83 8.82
CA PHE A 355 0.03 -3.55 8.13
C PHE A 355 0.25 -3.63 6.61
N ASP A 356 0.54 -4.81 6.08
CA ASP A 356 0.64 -5.02 4.63
C ASP A 356 -0.74 -5.17 4.00
N VAL A 357 -1.03 -4.32 2.99
CA VAL A 357 -2.33 -4.31 2.32
C VAL A 357 -2.63 -5.64 1.63
N GLY A 358 -1.61 -6.26 1.02
CA GLY A 358 -1.74 -7.56 0.36
C GLY A 358 -2.07 -8.68 1.36
N PHE A 359 -1.44 -8.64 2.53
CA PHE A 359 -1.75 -9.56 3.63
C PHE A 359 -3.18 -9.39 4.12
N GLN A 360 -3.61 -8.17 4.44
CA GLN A 360 -4.95 -7.87 4.95
C GLN A 360 -6.04 -8.29 3.96
N LEU A 361 -5.93 -7.87 2.69
CA LEU A 361 -6.91 -8.22 1.65
C LEU A 361 -6.96 -9.72 1.41
N SER A 362 -5.82 -10.39 1.40
CA SER A 362 -5.75 -11.83 1.19
C SER A 362 -6.37 -12.62 2.35
N CYS A 363 -6.13 -12.20 3.60
CA CYS A 363 -6.78 -12.81 4.78
C CYS A 363 -8.27 -12.54 4.80
N ALA A 364 -8.71 -11.30 4.51
CA ALA A 364 -10.11 -10.92 4.46
C ALA A 364 -10.89 -11.68 3.37
N ALA A 365 -10.30 -11.85 2.18
CA ALA A 365 -10.90 -12.63 1.10
C ALA A 365 -11.14 -14.10 1.51
N VAL A 366 -10.11 -14.76 2.04
CA VAL A 366 -10.22 -16.18 2.43
C VAL A 366 -11.16 -16.36 3.63
N ALA A 367 -11.07 -15.47 4.63
CA ALA A 367 -12.01 -15.47 5.75
C ALA A 367 -13.47 -15.25 5.26
N GLY A 368 -13.67 -14.29 4.34
CA GLY A 368 -14.95 -14.05 3.70
C GLY A 368 -15.50 -15.29 3.01
N ILE A 369 -14.69 -15.96 2.18
CA ILE A 369 -15.09 -17.21 1.50
C ILE A 369 -15.44 -18.28 2.53
N LEU A 370 -14.60 -18.53 3.54
CA LEU A 370 -14.79 -19.60 4.50
C LEU A 370 -16.01 -19.41 5.41
N ILE A 371 -16.36 -18.15 5.69
CA ILE A 371 -17.43 -17.81 6.62
C ILE A 371 -18.75 -17.55 5.89
N LEU A 372 -18.72 -16.81 4.77
CA LEU A 372 -19.95 -16.36 4.08
C LEU A 372 -20.45 -17.39 3.05
N ARG A 373 -19.54 -18.08 2.32
CA ARG A 373 -19.96 -19.04 1.31
C ARG A 373 -20.91 -20.14 1.83
N PRO A 374 -20.69 -20.72 3.04
CA PRO A 374 -21.62 -21.69 3.60
C PRO A 374 -22.99 -21.13 3.99
N LEU A 375 -23.12 -19.81 4.13
CA LEU A 375 -24.39 -19.14 4.47
C LEU A 375 -25.23 -18.80 3.22
N LEU A 376 -24.57 -18.74 2.06
CA LEU A 376 -25.29 -18.55 0.79
C LEU A 376 -26.08 -19.81 0.44
N PRO A 377 -27.31 -19.69 -0.09
CA PRO A 377 -28.14 -20.82 -0.43
C PRO A 377 -27.39 -21.75 -1.39
N THR A 378 -27.50 -23.03 -1.20
CA THR A 378 -27.02 -24.00 -2.19
C THR A 378 -27.99 -24.04 -3.34
N LEU A 379 -27.51 -24.28 -4.57
CA LEU A 379 -28.31 -24.34 -5.81
C LEU A 379 -29.43 -25.41 -5.77
N GLN A 380 -29.56 -26.16 -4.69
CA GLN A 380 -30.70 -27.07 -4.48
C GLN A 380 -32.05 -26.37 -4.54
N TRP A 381 -32.13 -25.05 -4.26
CA TRP A 381 -33.33 -24.23 -4.47
C TRP A 381 -33.70 -24.05 -5.96
N PHE A 382 -32.71 -24.09 -6.86
CA PHE A 382 -32.90 -24.09 -8.33
C PHE A 382 -32.87 -25.50 -8.92
N SER A 383 -32.95 -26.55 -8.10
CA SER A 383 -33.22 -27.86 -8.62
C SER A 383 -34.65 -27.84 -9.15
N LEU A 384 -34.78 -27.50 -10.40
CA LEU A 384 -35.81 -28.09 -11.25
C LEU A 384 -35.65 -29.62 -11.07
N ARG A 385 -36.28 -30.15 -10.00
CA ARG A 385 -36.42 -31.61 -9.88
C ARG A 385 -37.22 -31.99 -11.12
N PRO A 386 -36.67 -32.71 -12.12
CA PRO A 386 -37.54 -33.32 -13.07
C PRO A 386 -38.42 -34.25 -12.23
N THR A 387 -39.70 -34.24 -12.50
CA THR A 387 -40.68 -35.21 -12.01
C THR A 387 -40.39 -36.63 -12.52
N LEU A 388 -39.11 -36.94 -12.73
CA LEU A 388 -38.61 -38.22 -13.24
C LEU A 388 -38.35 -39.13 -12.03
N PRO A 389 -38.65 -40.42 -12.13
CA PRO A 389 -38.36 -41.44 -11.16
C PRO A 389 -36.88 -41.38 -10.72
N PRO A 390 -36.52 -41.68 -9.44
CA PRO A 390 -35.17 -41.48 -8.86
C PRO A 390 -34.03 -42.26 -9.54
N TYR A 391 -34.37 -43.19 -10.44
CA TYR A 391 -33.38 -44.08 -11.13
C TYR A 391 -33.18 -43.77 -12.61
N THR A 392 -33.88 -42.77 -13.20
CA THR A 392 -33.67 -42.47 -14.61
C THR A 392 -32.38 -41.70 -14.85
N PRO A 393 -31.42 -42.21 -15.64
CA PRO A 393 -30.21 -41.48 -15.94
C PRO A 393 -30.54 -40.24 -16.77
N LEU A 394 -30.19 -39.06 -16.25
CA LEU A 394 -30.40 -37.79 -16.93
C LEU A 394 -29.67 -37.79 -18.30
N PRO A 395 -30.28 -37.29 -19.37
CA PRO A 395 -29.62 -37.10 -20.67
C PRO A 395 -28.27 -36.34 -20.49
N ARG A 396 -27.27 -36.68 -21.31
CA ARG A 396 -25.94 -36.07 -21.26
C ARG A 396 -26.01 -34.53 -21.31
N PHE A 397 -26.88 -33.98 -22.12
CA PHE A 397 -27.10 -32.52 -22.28
C PHE A 397 -27.63 -31.88 -20.98
N THR A 398 -28.60 -32.50 -20.31
CA THR A 398 -29.17 -32.02 -19.05
C THR A 398 -28.14 -32.07 -17.88
N ARG A 399 -27.30 -33.09 -17.88
CA ARG A 399 -26.17 -33.19 -16.94
C ARG A 399 -25.14 -32.07 -17.15
N TRP A 400 -24.76 -31.84 -18.42
CA TRP A 400 -23.83 -30.76 -18.78
C TRP A 400 -24.40 -29.39 -18.42
N LYS A 401 -25.67 -29.09 -18.78
CA LYS A 401 -26.36 -27.85 -18.44
C LYS A 401 -26.40 -27.62 -16.91
N LYS A 402 -26.76 -28.66 -16.13
CA LYS A 402 -26.73 -28.56 -14.64
C LYS A 402 -25.35 -28.32 -14.10
N SER A 403 -24.33 -28.95 -14.66
CA SER A 403 -22.92 -28.73 -14.24
C SER A 403 -22.45 -27.33 -14.55
N ALA A 404 -22.76 -26.79 -15.74
CA ALA A 404 -22.41 -25.43 -16.15
C ALA A 404 -23.10 -24.37 -15.27
N VAL A 405 -24.40 -24.51 -15.02
CA VAL A 405 -25.13 -23.60 -14.13
C VAL A 405 -24.58 -23.66 -12.70
N ARG A 406 -24.28 -24.86 -12.22
CA ARG A 406 -23.64 -25.01 -10.90
C ARG A 406 -22.26 -24.35 -10.85
N PHE A 407 -21.45 -24.52 -11.88
CA PHE A 407 -20.13 -23.90 -11.98
C PHE A 407 -20.22 -22.36 -11.92
N VAL A 408 -21.10 -21.76 -12.73
CA VAL A 408 -21.34 -20.31 -12.76
C VAL A 408 -21.80 -19.81 -11.38
N TYR A 409 -22.78 -20.51 -10.78
CA TYR A 409 -23.28 -20.15 -9.44
C TYR A 409 -22.19 -20.21 -8.37
N GLU A 410 -21.41 -21.29 -8.33
CA GLU A 410 -20.31 -21.44 -7.35
C GLU A 410 -19.26 -20.33 -7.51
N LEU A 411 -18.96 -19.99 -8.75
CA LEU A 411 -18.00 -18.93 -9.07
C LEU A 411 -18.51 -17.56 -8.60
N LEU A 412 -19.78 -17.23 -8.86
CA LEU A 412 -20.40 -15.99 -8.37
C LEU A 412 -20.52 -15.97 -6.85
N ALA A 413 -20.90 -17.08 -6.21
CA ALA A 413 -21.05 -17.18 -4.77
C ALA A 413 -19.70 -17.00 -4.03
N VAL A 414 -18.63 -17.62 -4.55
CA VAL A 414 -17.27 -17.44 -4.02
C VAL A 414 -16.79 -16.01 -4.24
N SER A 415 -17.05 -15.42 -5.42
CA SER A 415 -16.69 -14.03 -5.72
C SER A 415 -17.40 -13.05 -4.80
N LEU A 416 -18.71 -13.21 -4.60
CA LEU A 416 -19.51 -12.40 -3.69
C LEU A 416 -18.99 -12.49 -2.24
N ALA A 417 -18.70 -13.70 -1.77
CA ALA A 417 -18.17 -13.93 -0.42
C ALA A 417 -16.79 -13.31 -0.23
N ALA A 418 -15.91 -13.42 -1.22
CA ALA A 418 -14.60 -12.78 -1.21
C ALA A 418 -14.70 -11.26 -1.22
N GLN A 419 -15.55 -10.69 -2.10
CA GLN A 419 -15.75 -9.25 -2.17
C GLN A 419 -16.38 -8.68 -0.91
N ALA A 420 -17.40 -9.33 -0.34
CA ALA A 420 -17.98 -8.89 0.93
C ALA A 420 -16.94 -8.84 2.05
N GLY A 421 -16.00 -9.80 2.09
CA GLY A 421 -14.88 -9.79 3.03
C GLY A 421 -13.87 -8.67 2.78
N THR A 422 -13.61 -8.32 1.51
CA THR A 422 -12.56 -7.35 1.16
C THR A 422 -13.06 -5.94 0.92
N ALA A 423 -14.33 -5.73 0.59
CA ALA A 423 -14.90 -4.44 0.20
C ALA A 423 -14.58 -3.28 1.16
N PRO A 424 -14.68 -3.41 2.50
CA PRO A 424 -14.35 -2.30 3.40
C PRO A 424 -12.88 -1.87 3.30
N LEU A 425 -11.95 -2.83 3.14
CA LEU A 425 -10.53 -2.54 2.99
C LEU A 425 -10.20 -1.98 1.61
N VAL A 426 -10.81 -2.51 0.54
CA VAL A 426 -10.64 -2.00 -0.83
C VAL A 426 -11.10 -0.55 -0.90
N ALA A 427 -12.27 -0.24 -0.36
CA ALA A 427 -12.78 1.12 -0.27
C ALA A 427 -11.82 2.05 0.50
N TYR A 428 -11.25 1.59 1.61
CA TYR A 428 -10.33 2.37 2.43
C TYR A 428 -8.98 2.63 1.76
N TYR A 429 -8.36 1.59 1.18
CA TYR A 429 -7.01 1.72 0.61
C TYR A 429 -6.99 2.33 -0.79
N PHE A 430 -8.01 2.06 -1.59
CA PHE A 430 -8.04 2.45 -3.00
C PHE A 430 -9.05 3.56 -3.31
N ASN A 431 -9.93 3.91 -2.35
CA ASN A 431 -10.99 4.90 -2.50
C ASN A 431 -11.98 4.59 -3.64
N LEU A 432 -12.07 3.32 -4.03
CA LEU A 432 -12.97 2.85 -5.05
C LEU A 432 -13.59 1.51 -4.64
N LEU A 433 -14.81 1.27 -5.09
CA LEU A 433 -15.51 0.01 -4.91
C LEU A 433 -16.04 -0.46 -6.28
N PRO A 434 -15.43 -1.51 -6.88
CA PRO A 434 -15.88 -2.04 -8.17
C PRO A 434 -17.14 -2.88 -7.96
N LEU A 435 -18.29 -2.38 -8.39
CA LEU A 435 -19.57 -3.08 -8.25
C LEU A 435 -19.68 -4.28 -9.19
N ASN A 436 -19.08 -4.17 -10.38
CA ASN A 436 -19.07 -5.22 -11.40
C ASN A 436 -18.02 -6.32 -11.15
N GLY A 437 -17.23 -6.22 -10.08
CA GLY A 437 -16.18 -7.18 -9.77
C GLY A 437 -16.67 -8.62 -9.55
N ILE A 438 -17.95 -8.83 -9.20
CA ILE A 438 -18.55 -10.15 -9.09
C ILE A 438 -18.61 -10.80 -10.47
N PHE A 439 -19.03 -10.04 -11.49
CA PHE A 439 -19.15 -10.53 -12.87
C PHE A 439 -17.79 -10.66 -13.56
N SER A 440 -16.84 -9.80 -13.24
CA SER A 440 -15.48 -9.90 -13.79
C SER A 440 -14.82 -11.24 -13.45
N SER A 441 -15.16 -11.83 -12.31
CA SER A 441 -14.65 -13.15 -11.93
C SER A 441 -15.06 -14.28 -12.88
N LEU A 442 -16.21 -14.14 -13.56
CA LEU A 442 -16.67 -15.11 -14.59
C LEU A 442 -15.73 -15.13 -15.81
N VAL A 443 -15.18 -13.99 -16.16
CA VAL A 443 -14.26 -13.84 -17.29
C VAL A 443 -12.83 -14.15 -16.85
N VAL A 444 -12.43 -13.57 -15.74
CA VAL A 444 -11.03 -13.56 -15.30
C VAL A 444 -10.56 -14.91 -14.75
N ILE A 445 -11.38 -15.63 -13.97
CA ILE A 445 -10.91 -16.88 -13.34
C ILE A 445 -10.67 -17.98 -14.37
N PRO A 446 -11.57 -18.27 -15.34
CA PRO A 446 -11.27 -19.24 -16.39
C PRO A 446 -10.09 -18.82 -17.27
N ALA A 447 -10.01 -17.54 -17.65
CA ALA A 447 -8.89 -17.02 -18.42
C ALA A 447 -7.56 -17.14 -17.66
N ALA A 448 -7.53 -16.77 -16.36
CA ALA A 448 -6.34 -16.91 -15.53
C ALA A 448 -5.87 -18.37 -15.44
N TYR A 449 -6.78 -19.33 -15.40
CA TYR A 449 -6.43 -20.75 -15.41
C TYR A 449 -5.68 -21.14 -16.69
N LEU A 450 -6.18 -20.71 -17.85
CA LEU A 450 -5.56 -20.96 -19.16
C LEU A 450 -4.23 -20.20 -19.29
N LEU A 451 -4.19 -18.92 -18.92
CA LEU A 451 -3.02 -18.08 -19.02
C LEU A 451 -1.88 -18.58 -18.13
N LEU A 452 -2.17 -18.97 -16.87
CA LEU A 452 -1.15 -19.45 -15.94
C LEU A 452 -0.62 -20.83 -16.33
N SER A 453 -1.52 -21.78 -16.64
CA SER A 453 -1.13 -23.12 -17.07
C SER A 453 -0.38 -23.08 -18.40
N GLY A 454 -0.89 -22.31 -19.37
CA GLY A 454 -0.24 -22.14 -20.67
C GLY A 454 1.09 -21.41 -20.60
N SER A 455 1.20 -20.38 -19.72
CA SER A 455 2.46 -19.68 -19.48
C SER A 455 3.51 -20.57 -18.85
N LEU A 456 3.12 -21.44 -17.92
CA LEU A 456 4.04 -22.42 -17.34
C LEU A 456 4.53 -23.40 -18.42
N LEU A 457 3.65 -23.91 -19.25
CA LEU A 457 4.02 -24.78 -20.38
C LEU A 457 4.91 -24.06 -21.39
N PHE A 458 4.62 -22.79 -21.70
CA PHE A 458 5.44 -21.95 -22.57
C PHE A 458 6.88 -21.81 -22.04
N LEU A 459 7.05 -21.62 -20.73
CA LEU A 459 8.38 -21.51 -20.11
C LEU A 459 9.12 -22.86 -20.08
N LEU A 460 8.40 -23.96 -19.82
CA LEU A 460 8.99 -25.29 -19.65
C LEU A 460 9.24 -26.02 -20.98
N LEU A 461 8.46 -25.74 -22.03
CA LEU A 461 8.46 -26.47 -23.30
C LEU A 461 8.89 -25.54 -24.47
N PRO A 462 10.20 -25.38 -24.75
CA PRO A 462 10.67 -24.48 -25.80
C PRO A 462 10.09 -24.77 -27.18
N PHE A 463 9.86 -26.04 -27.51
CA PHE A 463 9.32 -26.46 -28.82
C PHE A 463 7.85 -26.07 -29.03
N ALA A 464 7.08 -25.85 -27.97
CA ALA A 464 5.67 -25.49 -28.03
C ALA A 464 5.42 -23.97 -28.06
N ARG A 465 6.46 -23.14 -27.94
CA ARG A 465 6.33 -21.68 -27.80
C ARG A 465 5.64 -21.01 -28.97
N SER A 466 5.92 -21.43 -30.19
CA SER A 466 5.30 -20.90 -31.40
C SER A 466 3.79 -21.11 -31.48
N LEU A 467 3.28 -22.22 -30.89
CA LEU A 467 1.87 -22.51 -30.78
C LEU A 467 1.23 -21.83 -29.58
N LEU A 468 1.93 -21.84 -28.44
CA LEU A 468 1.39 -21.31 -27.18
C LEU A 468 1.34 -19.78 -27.15
N ALA A 469 2.28 -19.08 -27.81
CA ALA A 469 2.29 -17.62 -27.80
C ALA A 469 1.04 -17.00 -28.40
N PRO A 470 0.61 -17.31 -29.63
CA PRO A 470 -0.62 -16.73 -30.20
C PRO A 470 -1.88 -17.17 -29.43
N PHE A 471 -1.90 -18.40 -28.90
CA PHE A 471 -3.00 -18.87 -28.05
C PHE A 471 -3.13 -18.02 -26.77
N LEU A 472 -2.02 -17.77 -26.06
CA LEU A 472 -2.01 -16.97 -24.85
C LEU A 472 -2.37 -15.52 -25.10
N SER A 473 -1.88 -14.90 -26.20
CA SER A 473 -2.28 -13.56 -26.63
C SER A 473 -3.78 -13.50 -26.95
N GLY A 474 -4.32 -14.51 -27.61
CA GLY A 474 -5.76 -14.60 -27.91
C GLY A 474 -6.63 -14.69 -26.64
N VAL A 475 -6.24 -15.53 -25.68
CA VAL A 475 -6.94 -15.66 -24.38
C VAL A 475 -6.84 -14.36 -23.58
N LEU A 476 -5.67 -13.69 -23.56
CA LEU A 476 -5.48 -12.42 -22.90
C LEU A 476 -6.36 -11.32 -23.53
N GLY A 477 -6.35 -11.21 -24.85
CA GLY A 477 -7.18 -10.26 -25.59
C GLY A 477 -8.67 -10.46 -25.36
N ALA A 478 -9.14 -11.71 -25.33
CA ALA A 478 -10.53 -12.06 -25.01
C ALA A 478 -10.90 -11.67 -23.57
N MET A 479 -10.00 -11.94 -22.62
CA MET A 479 -10.19 -11.55 -21.21
C MET A 479 -10.29 -10.03 -21.05
N GLU A 480 -9.38 -9.27 -21.66
CA GLU A 480 -9.39 -7.81 -21.56
C GLU A 480 -10.58 -7.18 -22.29
N SER A 481 -11.00 -7.74 -23.43
CA SER A 481 -12.22 -7.32 -24.11
C SER A 481 -13.45 -7.50 -23.22
N GLY A 482 -13.55 -8.62 -22.53
CA GLY A 482 -14.58 -8.85 -21.51
C GLY A 482 -14.53 -7.85 -20.36
N LEU A 483 -13.34 -7.51 -19.87
CA LEU A 483 -13.17 -6.50 -18.81
C LEU A 483 -13.56 -5.10 -19.29
N ARG A 484 -13.19 -4.71 -20.51
CA ARG A 484 -13.59 -3.41 -21.11
C ARG A 484 -15.12 -3.31 -21.27
N LEU A 485 -15.77 -4.39 -21.66
CA LEU A 485 -17.23 -4.44 -21.71
C LEU A 485 -17.86 -4.21 -20.34
N LEU A 486 -17.34 -4.84 -19.29
CA LEU A 486 -17.80 -4.65 -17.91
C LEU A 486 -17.51 -3.25 -17.39
N GLN A 487 -16.36 -2.64 -17.75
CA GLN A 487 -16.00 -1.28 -17.40
C GLN A 487 -16.95 -0.25 -18.02
N ALA A 488 -17.40 -0.50 -19.25
CA ALA A 488 -18.32 0.40 -19.98
C ALA A 488 -19.75 0.43 -19.39
N LEU A 489 -20.10 -0.50 -18.51
CA LEU A 489 -21.42 -0.51 -17.86
C LEU A 489 -21.54 0.69 -16.89
N PRO A 490 -22.67 1.42 -16.91
CA PRO A 490 -22.89 2.55 -16.02
C PRO A 490 -22.87 2.09 -14.55
N GLY A 491 -22.24 2.88 -13.68
CA GLY A 491 -22.15 2.54 -12.25
C GLY A 491 -21.14 1.42 -11.93
N SER A 492 -20.22 1.10 -12.84
CA SER A 492 -19.20 0.06 -12.65
C SER A 492 -18.32 0.30 -11.42
N VAL A 493 -18.04 1.56 -11.09
CA VAL A 493 -17.17 1.96 -9.98
C VAL A 493 -17.84 3.02 -9.13
N LEU A 494 -17.84 2.78 -7.83
CA LEU A 494 -18.24 3.78 -6.83
C LEU A 494 -17.00 4.34 -6.15
N THR A 495 -16.78 5.64 -6.27
CA THR A 495 -15.71 6.33 -5.53
C THR A 495 -16.17 6.64 -4.12
N VAL A 496 -15.44 6.16 -3.11
CA VAL A 496 -15.77 6.32 -1.70
C VAL A 496 -14.50 6.59 -0.89
N HIS A 497 -14.64 7.41 0.15
CA HIS A 497 -13.52 7.76 1.02
C HIS A 497 -13.87 7.44 2.49
N PRO A 498 -13.97 6.15 2.86
CA PRO A 498 -14.35 5.77 4.22
C PRO A 498 -13.23 6.10 5.20
N THR A 499 -13.61 6.43 6.42
CA THR A 499 -12.67 6.54 7.55
C THR A 499 -12.36 5.14 8.11
N LEU A 500 -11.29 5.01 8.89
CA LEU A 500 -10.98 3.76 9.59
C LEU A 500 -12.13 3.32 10.51
N PHE A 501 -12.83 4.28 11.14
CA PHE A 501 -14.02 4.01 11.94
C PHE A 501 -15.17 3.41 11.11
N ALA A 502 -15.41 3.94 9.90
CA ALA A 502 -16.40 3.39 8.97
C ALA A 502 -16.05 1.95 8.54
N VAL A 503 -14.76 1.65 8.33
CA VAL A 503 -14.30 0.27 8.06
C VAL A 503 -14.62 -0.65 9.23
N GLY A 504 -14.33 -0.23 10.46
CA GLY A 504 -14.68 -1.00 11.68
C GLY A 504 -16.17 -1.27 11.78
N LEU A 505 -17.01 -0.24 11.57
CA LEU A 505 -18.48 -0.39 11.54
C LEU A 505 -18.94 -1.36 10.45
N SER A 506 -18.34 -1.30 9.26
CA SER A 506 -18.69 -2.20 8.15
C SER A 506 -18.40 -3.67 8.49
N TYR A 507 -17.27 -3.96 9.15
CA TYR A 507 -16.98 -5.32 9.62
C TYR A 507 -17.89 -5.75 10.77
N LEU A 508 -18.23 -4.87 11.71
CA LEU A 508 -19.20 -5.17 12.77
C LEU A 508 -20.60 -5.47 12.19
N PHE A 509 -21.02 -4.69 11.19
CA PHE A 509 -22.25 -4.93 10.46
C PHE A 509 -22.23 -6.29 9.76
N LEU A 510 -21.15 -6.61 9.03
CA LEU A 510 -20.98 -7.92 8.38
C LEU A 510 -21.06 -9.07 9.38
N LEU A 511 -20.37 -8.95 10.53
CA LEU A 511 -20.40 -9.96 11.59
C LEU A 511 -21.81 -10.11 12.19
N SER A 512 -22.55 -9.01 12.35
CA SER A 512 -23.95 -9.04 12.81
C SER A 512 -24.86 -9.74 11.81
N CYS A 513 -24.69 -9.49 10.50
CA CYS A 513 -25.42 -10.19 9.44
C CYS A 513 -25.11 -11.69 9.42
N ILE A 514 -23.84 -12.07 9.61
CA ILE A 514 -23.42 -13.48 9.73
C ILE A 514 -24.08 -14.15 10.95
N ALA A 515 -24.10 -13.45 12.09
CA ALA A 515 -24.72 -13.93 13.31
C ALA A 515 -26.25 -14.07 13.16
N PHE A 516 -26.89 -13.13 12.47
CA PHE A 516 -28.30 -13.18 12.11
C PHE A 516 -28.61 -14.42 11.26
N ALA A 517 -27.86 -14.63 10.17
CA ALA A 517 -28.06 -15.76 9.26
C ALA A 517 -27.78 -17.11 9.93
N GLY A 518 -26.80 -17.18 10.85
CA GLY A 518 -26.44 -18.38 11.59
C GLY A 518 -27.28 -18.67 12.83
N SER A 519 -28.18 -17.74 13.21
CA SER A 519 -29.00 -17.88 14.43
C SER A 519 -30.15 -18.89 14.24
N ARG A 520 -30.28 -19.82 15.19
CA ARG A 520 -31.33 -20.85 15.19
C ARG A 520 -32.63 -20.41 15.80
N THR A 521 -32.61 -19.44 16.72
CA THR A 521 -33.80 -18.97 17.44
C THR A 521 -34.30 -17.62 16.95
N ALA A 522 -35.61 -17.42 16.92
CA ALA A 522 -36.23 -16.16 16.49
C ALA A 522 -35.81 -14.97 17.38
N ALA A 523 -35.62 -15.21 18.69
CA ALA A 523 -35.16 -14.18 19.62
C ALA A 523 -33.74 -13.67 19.29
N LEU A 524 -32.79 -14.57 18.97
CA LEU A 524 -31.44 -14.21 18.55
C LEU A 524 -31.44 -13.50 17.19
N ARG A 525 -32.27 -13.96 16.24
CA ARG A 525 -32.43 -13.27 14.94
C ARG A 525 -32.92 -11.84 15.14
N ARG A 526 -33.96 -11.61 15.96
CA ARG A 526 -34.41 -10.25 16.26
C ARG A 526 -33.33 -9.39 16.90
N ARG A 527 -32.58 -9.91 17.88
CA ARG A 527 -31.46 -9.18 18.50
C ARG A 527 -30.41 -8.75 17.47
N PHE A 528 -29.94 -9.67 16.61
CA PHE A 528 -28.95 -9.34 15.59
C PHE A 528 -29.51 -8.43 14.50
N LEU A 529 -30.80 -8.50 14.18
CA LEU A 529 -31.45 -7.56 13.28
C LEU A 529 -31.39 -6.13 13.85
N PHE A 530 -31.76 -5.94 15.13
CA PHE A 530 -31.69 -4.64 15.78
C PHE A 530 -30.25 -4.12 15.88
N VAL A 531 -29.28 -4.99 16.16
CA VAL A 531 -27.85 -4.62 16.15
C VAL A 531 -27.43 -4.17 14.74
N SER A 532 -27.84 -4.89 13.69
CA SER A 532 -27.52 -4.52 12.29
C SER A 532 -28.15 -3.17 11.92
N LEU A 533 -29.41 -2.94 12.27
CA LEU A 533 -30.10 -1.66 12.05
C LEU A 533 -29.44 -0.52 12.83
N GLY A 534 -29.06 -0.75 14.09
CA GLY A 534 -28.32 0.23 14.90
C GLY A 534 -26.98 0.59 14.29
N LEU A 535 -26.23 -0.40 13.79
CA LEU A 535 -24.93 -0.17 13.12
C LEU A 535 -25.11 0.59 11.79
N LEU A 536 -26.17 0.32 11.02
CA LEU A 536 -26.51 1.10 9.83
C LEU A 536 -26.86 2.54 10.17
N LEU A 537 -27.63 2.77 11.23
CA LEU A 537 -27.96 4.11 11.70
C LEU A 537 -26.70 4.88 12.11
N VAL A 538 -25.84 4.28 12.95
CA VAL A 538 -24.56 4.88 13.36
C VAL A 538 -23.68 5.16 12.15
N GLY A 539 -23.63 4.24 11.18
CA GLY A 539 -22.88 4.42 9.93
C GLY A 539 -23.44 5.58 9.09
N GLY A 540 -24.77 5.69 8.99
CA GLY A 540 -25.44 6.80 8.29
C GLY A 540 -25.16 8.16 8.93
N VAL A 541 -25.29 8.24 10.29
CA VAL A 541 -24.97 9.45 11.06
C VAL A 541 -23.49 9.82 10.89
N HIS A 542 -22.58 8.84 10.99
CA HIS A 542 -21.16 9.07 10.77
C HIS A 542 -20.87 9.57 9.36
N PHE A 543 -21.48 8.96 8.34
CA PHE A 543 -21.35 9.39 6.96
C PHE A 543 -21.84 10.84 6.75
N ALA A 544 -23.01 11.17 7.27
CA ALA A 544 -23.58 12.52 7.23
C ALA A 544 -22.65 13.54 7.93
N TYR A 545 -22.15 13.20 9.11
CA TYR A 545 -21.21 14.03 9.87
C TYR A 545 -19.90 14.28 9.08
N ILE A 546 -19.29 13.24 8.52
CA ILE A 546 -18.05 13.37 7.76
C ILE A 546 -18.30 14.14 6.46
N SER A 547 -19.40 13.90 5.75
CA SER A 547 -19.78 14.63 4.54
C SER A 547 -19.98 16.12 4.82
N HIS A 548 -20.69 16.45 5.91
CA HIS A 548 -20.86 17.83 6.36
C HIS A 548 -19.51 18.49 6.73
N ARG A 549 -18.66 17.79 7.47
CA ARG A 549 -17.33 18.27 7.85
C ARG A 549 -16.43 18.50 6.63
N ARG A 550 -16.49 17.64 5.62
CA ARG A 550 -15.71 17.76 4.38
C ARG A 550 -16.22 18.90 3.48
N ALA A 551 -17.53 19.18 3.50
CA ALA A 551 -18.11 20.30 2.78
C ALA A 551 -17.70 21.66 3.38
N ARG A 552 -17.36 21.70 4.68
CA ARG A 552 -16.86 22.89 5.37
C ARG A 552 -15.32 22.91 5.34
N VAL A 553 -14.76 23.24 4.21
CA VAL A 553 -13.31 23.46 4.09
C VAL A 553 -13.00 24.84 4.70
N ALA A 554 -12.25 24.84 5.81
CA ALA A 554 -11.73 26.10 6.37
C ALA A 554 -10.60 26.64 5.48
N PRO A 555 -10.40 27.96 5.45
CA PRO A 555 -9.27 28.56 4.72
C PRO A 555 -7.95 27.96 5.20
N GLU A 556 -7.15 27.46 4.25
CA GLU A 556 -5.90 26.76 4.54
C GLU A 556 -4.88 27.03 3.45
N VAL A 557 -3.60 27.16 3.85
CA VAL A 557 -2.48 27.23 2.91
C VAL A 557 -1.60 25.99 3.06
N ARG A 558 -1.23 25.42 1.93
CA ARG A 558 -0.38 24.23 1.88
C ARG A 558 0.83 24.47 0.97
N LEU A 559 2.01 24.22 1.48
CA LEU A 559 3.21 24.16 0.65
C LEU A 559 3.65 22.70 0.55
N TYR A 560 3.44 22.12 -0.63
CA TYR A 560 3.64 20.68 -0.85
C TYR A 560 5.11 20.28 -0.93
N HIS A 561 5.39 19.09 -0.45
CA HIS A 561 6.67 18.41 -0.68
C HIS A 561 6.67 17.80 -2.09
N THR A 562 7.21 18.52 -3.07
CA THR A 562 7.37 18.05 -4.45
C THR A 562 8.81 18.22 -4.91
N THR A 563 9.39 17.18 -5.50
CA THR A 563 10.78 17.22 -6.01
C THR A 563 10.86 18.04 -7.29
N GLY A 564 11.71 19.08 -7.28
CA GLY A 564 12.01 19.90 -8.46
C GLY A 564 10.94 20.88 -8.89
N VAL A 565 9.90 21.08 -8.08
CA VAL A 565 8.83 22.06 -8.30
C VAL A 565 8.35 22.60 -6.97
N THR A 566 8.26 23.90 -6.82
CA THR A 566 7.52 24.50 -5.69
C THR A 566 6.03 24.56 -6.04
N ALA A 567 5.17 24.12 -5.11
CA ALA A 567 3.73 24.13 -5.25
C ALA A 567 3.07 24.67 -3.97
N LEU A 568 2.60 25.90 -4.04
CA LEU A 568 1.93 26.64 -2.95
C LEU A 568 0.43 26.71 -3.25
N HIS A 569 -0.39 26.13 -2.38
CA HIS A 569 -1.83 25.95 -2.59
C HIS A 569 -2.63 26.75 -1.57
N PHE A 570 -3.39 27.72 -2.03
CA PHE A 570 -4.31 28.55 -1.26
C PHE A 570 -5.72 27.98 -1.42
N ILE A 571 -6.31 27.51 -0.35
CA ILE A 571 -7.64 26.89 -0.30
C ILE A 571 -8.55 27.85 0.47
N ALA A 572 -9.44 28.55 -0.22
CA ALA A 572 -10.44 29.40 0.40
C ALA A 572 -11.68 28.58 0.81
N ASP A 573 -12.15 27.76 -0.10
CA ASP A 573 -13.22 26.79 0.08
C ASP A 573 -13.11 25.66 -0.96
N ALA A 574 -14.08 24.75 -1.01
CA ALA A 574 -14.07 23.62 -1.94
C ALA A 574 -14.09 24.03 -3.43
N ARG A 575 -14.68 25.18 -3.76
CA ARG A 575 -14.80 25.70 -5.14
C ARG A 575 -13.66 26.63 -5.52
N HIS A 576 -13.12 27.37 -4.55
CA HIS A 576 -12.10 28.39 -4.75
C HIS A 576 -10.79 27.92 -4.14
N SER A 577 -10.00 27.21 -4.92
CA SER A 577 -8.68 26.75 -4.51
C SER A 577 -7.65 27.00 -5.62
N TYR A 578 -6.54 27.66 -5.28
CA TYR A 578 -5.57 28.19 -6.21
C TYR A 578 -4.18 27.65 -5.90
N LEU A 579 -3.59 26.93 -6.84
CA LEU A 579 -2.28 26.34 -6.70
C LEU A 579 -1.26 27.06 -7.56
N LEU A 580 -0.39 27.82 -6.92
CA LEU A 580 0.74 28.51 -7.55
C LEU A 580 1.92 27.55 -7.67
N ALA A 581 2.43 27.34 -8.88
CA ALA A 581 3.55 26.43 -9.13
C ALA A 581 4.64 27.05 -10.00
N THR A 582 5.91 26.69 -9.74
CA THR A 582 7.05 27.10 -10.59
C THR A 582 6.96 26.50 -11.99
N ASP A 583 6.42 25.27 -12.11
CA ASP A 583 6.07 24.61 -13.37
C ASP A 583 4.72 23.92 -13.16
N THR A 584 3.68 24.44 -13.78
CA THR A 584 2.29 23.98 -13.60
C THR A 584 2.08 22.55 -14.13
N LEU A 585 2.74 22.17 -15.24
CA LEU A 585 2.61 20.84 -15.82
C LEU A 585 3.29 19.76 -14.96
N ARG A 586 4.50 20.07 -14.47
CA ARG A 586 5.21 19.17 -13.56
C ARG A 586 4.50 19.06 -12.22
N ALA A 587 4.02 20.18 -11.66
CA ALA A 587 3.25 20.19 -10.42
C ALA A 587 1.98 19.35 -10.57
N ARG A 588 1.23 19.50 -11.66
CA ARG A 588 0.03 18.72 -11.94
C ARG A 588 0.33 17.21 -11.99
N ARG A 589 1.40 16.81 -12.66
CA ARG A 589 1.81 15.39 -12.73
C ARG A 589 2.26 14.85 -11.36
N ALA A 590 3.07 15.58 -10.62
CA ALA A 590 3.60 15.17 -9.33
C ALA A 590 2.47 15.08 -8.28
N LEU A 591 1.58 16.07 -8.22
CA LEU A 591 0.51 16.15 -7.24
C LEU A 591 -0.69 15.25 -7.60
N ALA A 592 -0.88 14.91 -8.88
CA ALA A 592 -1.86 13.89 -9.28
C ALA A 592 -1.61 12.53 -8.60
N GLN A 593 -0.35 12.22 -8.28
CA GLN A 593 0.00 10.98 -7.60
C GLN A 593 0.03 11.11 -6.07
N THR A 594 0.21 12.32 -5.54
CA THR A 594 0.50 12.53 -4.11
C THR A 594 -0.60 13.25 -3.36
N ALA A 595 -1.33 14.20 -3.98
CA ALA A 595 -2.32 15.02 -3.30
C ALA A 595 -3.76 14.84 -3.85
N ARG A 596 -3.93 14.25 -5.03
CA ARG A 596 -5.25 14.12 -5.67
C ARG A 596 -6.28 13.43 -4.79
N ARG A 597 -5.90 12.41 -4.04
CA ARG A 597 -6.81 11.72 -3.11
C ARG A 597 -7.40 12.64 -2.05
N ASP A 598 -6.60 13.58 -1.56
CA ASP A 598 -7.05 14.57 -0.60
C ASP A 598 -7.95 15.61 -1.25
N TRP A 599 -7.62 16.04 -2.46
CA TRP A 599 -8.46 16.96 -3.22
C TRP A 599 -9.83 16.34 -3.53
N ASP A 600 -9.85 15.10 -4.03
CA ASP A 600 -11.08 14.37 -4.32
C ASP A 600 -11.91 14.14 -3.04
N ALA A 601 -11.25 13.85 -1.90
CA ALA A 601 -11.93 13.68 -0.62
C ALA A 601 -12.61 14.94 -0.09
N HIS A 602 -12.09 16.12 -0.44
CA HIS A 602 -12.62 17.44 -0.06
C HIS A 602 -13.38 18.13 -1.21
N ASN A 603 -13.55 17.47 -2.36
CA ASN A 603 -14.14 18.01 -3.57
C ASN A 603 -13.51 19.34 -4.00
N LEU A 604 -12.18 19.47 -3.87
CA LEU A 604 -11.46 20.69 -4.21
C LEU A 604 -11.35 20.86 -5.74
N ASN A 605 -11.83 22.00 -6.24
CA ASN A 605 -11.61 22.41 -7.62
C ASN A 605 -10.30 23.22 -7.69
N VAL A 606 -9.19 22.57 -8.05
CA VAL A 606 -7.85 23.15 -8.02
C VAL A 606 -7.51 23.88 -9.33
N ALA A 607 -7.44 25.21 -9.29
CA ALA A 607 -6.94 26.04 -10.38
C ALA A 607 -5.41 26.14 -10.32
N PHE A 608 -4.72 25.65 -11.36
CA PHE A 608 -3.26 25.73 -11.46
C PHE A 608 -2.83 27.06 -12.07
N LEU A 609 -2.01 27.81 -11.34
CA LEU A 609 -1.51 29.13 -11.70
C LEU A 609 0.02 29.15 -11.74
N PRO A 610 0.64 29.85 -12.72
CA PRO A 610 2.09 29.94 -12.77
C PRO A 610 2.62 30.89 -11.69
N LEU A 611 3.58 30.44 -10.90
CA LEU A 611 4.23 31.25 -9.88
C LEU A 611 5.01 32.43 -10.50
N SER A 612 5.45 32.31 -11.75
CA SER A 612 6.11 33.41 -12.50
C SER A 612 5.25 34.63 -12.69
N ALA A 613 3.94 34.52 -12.69
CA ALA A 613 3.03 35.66 -12.81
C ALA A 613 3.13 36.60 -11.61
N LEU A 614 3.60 36.18 -10.45
CA LEU A 614 3.87 37.03 -9.29
C LEU A 614 5.07 38.00 -9.48
N SER A 615 5.87 37.84 -10.53
CA SER A 615 7.07 38.63 -10.75
C SER A 615 6.75 40.04 -11.35
N THR A 616 5.58 40.23 -11.96
CA THR A 616 5.18 41.45 -12.65
C THR A 616 3.81 41.93 -12.17
N ALA A 617 3.59 43.24 -12.25
CA ALA A 617 2.29 43.83 -11.89
C ALA A 617 1.17 43.36 -12.82
N GLU A 618 1.44 43.26 -14.13
CA GLU A 618 0.49 42.72 -15.12
C GLU A 618 0.11 41.28 -14.84
N GLY A 619 1.11 40.45 -14.47
CA GLY A 619 0.88 39.06 -14.05
C GLY A 619 0.00 38.96 -12.82
N CYS A 620 0.20 39.82 -11.82
CA CYS A 620 -0.64 39.88 -10.62
C CYS A 620 -2.08 40.27 -10.96
N THR A 621 -2.28 41.24 -11.84
CA THR A 621 -3.61 41.65 -12.33
C THR A 621 -4.31 40.50 -13.07
N ALA A 622 -3.57 39.78 -13.92
CA ALA A 622 -4.11 38.61 -14.61
C ALA A 622 -4.49 37.46 -13.64
N LEU A 623 -3.70 37.24 -12.57
CA LEU A 623 -4.04 36.28 -11.50
C LEU A 623 -5.30 36.71 -10.75
N GLN A 624 -5.40 38.02 -10.41
CA GLN A 624 -6.55 38.57 -9.73
C GLN A 624 -7.84 38.37 -10.54
N GLN A 625 -7.80 38.65 -11.85
CA GLN A 625 -8.95 38.42 -12.74
C GLN A 625 -9.36 36.95 -12.84
N ARG A 626 -8.39 36.01 -12.85
CA ARG A 626 -8.68 34.56 -12.87
C ARG A 626 -9.24 34.04 -11.55
N CYS A 627 -8.95 34.69 -10.45
CA CYS A 627 -9.41 34.32 -9.12
C CYS A 627 -10.69 35.06 -8.71
N ALA A 628 -11.13 36.07 -9.47
CA ALA A 628 -12.38 36.77 -9.22
C ALA A 628 -13.56 35.80 -9.45
N PRO A 629 -14.55 35.77 -8.53
CA PRO A 629 -15.76 34.97 -8.74
C PRO A 629 -16.53 35.49 -9.94
N ALA A 630 -17.00 34.61 -10.82
CA ALA A 630 -17.81 34.96 -11.97
C ALA A 630 -19.07 35.74 -11.53
N GLY A 631 -19.22 37.01 -11.97
CA GLY A 631 -20.37 37.84 -11.66
C GLY A 631 -20.25 38.78 -10.44
N SER A 632 -19.08 38.86 -9.77
CA SER A 632 -18.88 39.81 -8.68
C SER A 632 -18.78 41.24 -9.21
N ARG A 633 -19.64 42.14 -8.69
CA ARG A 633 -19.50 43.60 -8.86
C ARG A 633 -18.19 44.07 -8.20
N PRO A 634 -17.53 45.15 -8.72
CA PRO A 634 -16.23 45.62 -8.21
C PRO A 634 -16.21 46.04 -6.73
N ASN A 635 -17.35 46.12 -6.06
CA ASN A 635 -17.48 46.52 -4.65
C ASN A 635 -17.97 45.41 -3.69
N ALA A 636 -17.97 44.14 -4.12
CA ALA A 636 -18.39 43.05 -3.25
C ALA A 636 -17.19 42.47 -2.49
N SER A 637 -17.29 42.41 -1.17
CA SER A 637 -16.47 41.77 -0.12
C SER A 637 -14.97 41.53 -0.41
N PRO A 638 -14.05 41.85 0.49
CA PRO A 638 -12.61 41.72 0.26
C PRO A 638 -12.33 40.28 -0.22
N THR A 639 -11.77 40.16 -1.42
CA THR A 639 -11.32 38.91 -2.00
C THR A 639 -10.37 38.28 -0.98
N LEU A 640 -10.65 37.06 -0.56
CA LEU A 640 -9.87 36.33 0.44
C LEU A 640 -8.40 36.19 0.02
N ILE A 641 -8.12 36.39 -1.28
CA ILE A 641 -6.78 36.34 -1.88
C ILE A 641 -6.53 37.59 -2.72
N ASP A 642 -5.38 38.22 -2.50
CA ASP A 642 -4.89 39.37 -3.27
C ASP A 642 -3.43 39.12 -3.70
N PHE A 643 -3.09 39.55 -4.91
CA PHE A 643 -1.78 39.34 -5.50
C PHE A 643 -1.06 40.66 -5.72
N SER A 644 0.07 40.80 -5.09
CA SER A 644 1.02 41.91 -5.30
C SER A 644 2.36 41.33 -5.79
N PRO A 645 3.22 42.13 -6.45
CA PRO A 645 4.53 41.61 -6.88
C PRO A 645 5.30 40.91 -5.78
N ARG A 646 5.58 39.62 -5.95
CA ARG A 646 6.25 38.70 -5.00
C ARG A 646 5.52 38.44 -3.68
N VAL A 647 4.32 38.98 -3.47
CA VAL A 647 3.56 38.84 -2.24
C VAL A 647 2.12 38.39 -2.55
N VAL A 648 1.63 37.44 -1.79
CA VAL A 648 0.24 37.00 -1.81
C VAL A 648 -0.37 37.33 -0.46
N LEU A 649 -1.42 38.12 -0.43
CA LEU A 649 -2.24 38.30 0.75
C LEU A 649 -3.37 37.26 0.70
N PHE A 650 -3.43 36.38 1.69
CA PHE A 650 -4.48 35.39 1.81
C PHE A 650 -4.99 35.34 3.24
N ALA A 651 -6.29 35.59 3.40
CA ALA A 651 -6.97 35.57 4.71
C ALA A 651 -6.17 36.34 5.79
N HIS A 652 -5.80 37.58 5.49
CA HIS A 652 -5.02 38.51 6.33
C HIS A 652 -3.57 38.07 6.64
N ARG A 653 -3.06 37.05 5.98
CA ARG A 653 -1.66 36.61 6.08
C ARG A 653 -0.89 36.98 4.81
N ARG A 654 0.31 37.55 5.00
CA ARG A 654 1.21 37.95 3.91
C ARG A 654 2.24 36.87 3.63
N TRP A 655 2.24 36.32 2.41
CA TRP A 655 3.13 35.30 1.92
C TRP A 655 4.07 35.92 0.88
N ALA A 656 5.35 36.08 1.22
CA ALA A 656 6.35 36.50 0.25
C ALA A 656 7.02 35.26 -0.38
N VAL A 657 7.17 35.27 -1.70
CA VAL A 657 7.79 34.19 -2.45
C VAL A 657 9.02 34.72 -3.19
N VAL A 658 10.20 34.24 -2.82
CA VAL A 658 11.47 34.62 -3.46
C VAL A 658 11.94 33.49 -4.36
N ARG A 659 12.05 33.82 -5.64
CA ARG A 659 12.46 32.92 -6.72
C ARG A 659 13.73 33.37 -7.42
N GLU A 660 14.08 34.64 -7.32
CA GLU A 660 15.15 35.28 -8.07
C GLU A 660 16.09 36.08 -7.14
N LEU A 661 17.16 36.57 -7.70
CA LEU A 661 18.00 37.55 -7.02
C LEU A 661 17.18 38.82 -6.78
N LEU A 662 17.28 39.35 -5.58
CA LEU A 662 16.62 40.61 -5.23
C LEU A 662 17.35 41.81 -5.87
N PRO A 663 16.64 42.93 -6.09
CA PRO A 663 17.25 44.17 -6.54
C PRO A 663 18.43 44.60 -5.68
N LEU A 664 19.31 45.42 -6.24
CA LEU A 664 20.51 45.92 -5.54
C LEU A 664 20.18 46.78 -4.35
N PHE A 665 19.16 47.60 -4.49
CA PHE A 665 18.73 48.57 -3.48
C PHE A 665 17.51 48.07 -2.71
N PRO A 666 17.61 47.95 -1.37
CA PRO A 666 16.47 47.60 -0.54
C PRO A 666 15.49 48.78 -0.44
N PRO A 667 14.22 48.54 -0.13
CA PRO A 667 13.26 49.58 0.19
C PRO A 667 13.67 50.32 1.47
N ARG A 668 13.09 51.50 1.70
CA ARG A 668 13.39 52.31 2.91
C ARG A 668 13.06 51.53 4.20
N GLU A 669 11.96 50.77 4.18
CA GLU A 669 11.56 49.91 5.28
C GLU A 669 11.34 48.47 4.76
N PRO A 670 11.75 47.44 5.49
CA PRO A 670 11.49 46.06 5.11
C PRO A 670 10.00 45.74 5.24
N LEU A 671 9.45 45.01 4.25
CA LEU A 671 8.06 44.62 4.26
C LEU A 671 7.85 43.53 5.34
N THR A 672 6.94 43.78 6.28
CA THR A 672 6.54 42.75 7.26
C THR A 672 5.70 41.68 6.57
N VAL A 673 6.13 40.42 6.68
CA VAL A 673 5.44 39.27 6.10
C VAL A 673 5.33 38.16 7.14
N ASP A 674 4.23 37.38 7.11
CA ASP A 674 4.07 36.25 8.02
C ASP A 674 4.99 35.10 7.59
N TYR A 675 5.04 34.84 6.29
CA TYR A 675 5.80 33.73 5.71
C TYR A 675 6.68 34.18 4.56
N LEU A 676 7.96 33.78 4.61
CA LEU A 676 8.92 33.97 3.53
C LEU A 676 9.26 32.63 2.91
N VAL A 677 8.78 32.38 1.69
CA VAL A 677 9.00 31.14 0.96
C VAL A 677 10.21 31.29 0.04
N LEU A 678 11.26 30.50 0.28
CA LEU A 678 12.43 30.43 -0.59
C LEU A 678 12.35 29.23 -1.52
N THR A 679 12.43 29.50 -2.84
CA THR A 679 12.30 28.48 -3.88
C THR A 679 13.60 28.32 -4.67
N HIS A 680 13.65 27.36 -5.59
CA HIS A 680 14.78 27.19 -6.49
C HIS A 680 15.08 28.50 -7.24
N GLY A 681 16.29 28.99 -7.12
CA GLY A 681 16.68 30.31 -7.68
C GLY A 681 16.87 31.41 -6.64
N ALA A 682 16.37 31.28 -5.44
CA ALA A 682 16.73 32.14 -4.31
C ALA A 682 18.21 31.86 -3.95
N ARG A 683 19.12 32.75 -4.38
CA ARG A 683 20.58 32.60 -4.15
C ARG A 683 21.16 33.71 -3.27
N ASN A 684 20.32 34.54 -2.66
CA ASN A 684 20.71 35.62 -1.80
C ASN A 684 21.16 35.09 -0.42
N HIS A 685 21.98 35.83 0.31
CA HIS A 685 22.19 35.62 1.75
C HIS A 685 20.96 36.02 2.55
N LEU A 686 20.67 35.33 3.65
CA LEU A 686 19.51 35.62 4.49
C LEU A 686 19.54 37.04 5.04
N GLN A 687 20.71 37.55 5.46
CA GLN A 687 20.87 38.94 5.89
C GLN A 687 20.42 39.96 4.84
N ARG A 688 20.68 39.66 3.56
CA ARG A 688 20.20 40.53 2.47
C ARG A 688 18.69 40.42 2.27
N LEU A 689 18.13 39.24 2.40
CA LEU A 689 16.68 39.01 2.33
C LEU A 689 15.94 39.75 3.44
N LEU A 690 16.51 39.82 4.64
CA LEU A 690 15.94 40.54 5.80
C LEU A 690 15.95 42.07 5.63
N ARG A 691 16.73 42.63 4.72
CA ARG A 691 16.63 44.06 4.36
C ARG A 691 15.41 44.37 3.50
N PHE A 692 14.80 43.36 2.85
CA PHE A 692 13.61 43.49 2.05
C PHE A 692 12.35 42.99 2.76
N TYR A 693 12.47 41.96 3.56
CA TYR A 693 11.36 41.29 4.24
C TYR A 693 11.67 41.04 5.71
N GLN A 694 10.67 41.28 6.55
CA GLN A 694 10.72 40.90 7.96
C GLN A 694 9.76 39.73 8.21
N PRO A 695 10.21 38.51 8.02
CA PRO A 695 9.35 37.33 8.13
C PRO A 695 9.20 36.86 9.59
N ARG A 696 8.01 36.35 9.92
CA ARG A 696 7.75 35.62 11.16
C ARG A 696 8.29 34.18 11.08
N LEU A 697 8.18 33.52 9.90
CA LEU A 697 8.64 32.16 9.66
C LEU A 697 9.25 32.06 8.25
N LEU A 698 10.41 31.40 8.19
CA LEU A 698 11.08 31.08 6.93
C LEU A 698 10.67 29.68 6.46
N LEU A 699 10.19 29.58 5.21
CA LEU A 699 9.81 28.32 4.60
C LEU A 699 10.77 27.95 3.46
N LEU A 700 11.47 26.83 3.61
CA LEU A 700 12.41 26.34 2.59
C LEU A 700 11.71 25.32 1.71
N ALA A 701 11.44 25.65 0.44
CA ALA A 701 10.77 24.77 -0.49
C ALA A 701 11.62 23.52 -0.81
N ALA A 702 10.96 22.41 -1.14
CA ALA A 702 11.63 21.14 -1.39
C ALA A 702 12.46 21.11 -2.69
N ASP A 703 12.30 22.10 -3.58
CA ASP A 703 13.07 22.27 -4.82
C ASP A 703 14.39 23.04 -4.63
N LEU A 704 14.64 23.61 -3.45
CA LEU A 704 15.91 24.21 -3.09
C LEU A 704 17.02 23.14 -3.06
N SER A 705 18.22 23.49 -3.58
CA SER A 705 19.36 22.56 -3.50
C SER A 705 19.83 22.40 -2.05
N ASP A 706 20.36 21.22 -1.72
CA ASP A 706 20.85 20.88 -0.39
C ASP A 706 21.89 21.90 0.15
N HIS A 707 22.74 22.43 -0.76
CA HIS A 707 23.73 23.46 -0.40
C HIS A 707 23.11 24.75 0.10
N TYR A 708 22.11 25.29 -0.62
CA TYR A 708 21.43 26.54 -0.21
C TYR A 708 20.54 26.31 1.01
N ARG A 709 19.92 25.12 1.12
CA ARG A 709 19.10 24.77 2.29
C ARG A 709 19.95 24.75 3.57
N LEU A 710 21.11 24.07 3.55
CA LEU A 710 22.01 24.03 4.68
C LEU A 710 22.43 25.44 5.10
N ARG A 711 22.86 26.25 4.15
CA ARG A 711 23.26 27.63 4.38
C ARG A 711 22.14 28.46 5.04
N TYR A 712 20.92 28.38 4.50
CA TYR A 712 19.79 29.11 5.06
C TYR A 712 19.40 28.63 6.46
N LEU A 713 19.53 27.36 6.75
CA LEU A 713 19.28 26.83 8.11
C LEU A 713 20.33 27.32 9.10
N GLU A 714 21.60 27.37 8.72
CA GLU A 714 22.70 27.88 9.54
C GLU A 714 22.55 29.40 9.76
N GLU A 715 22.30 30.15 8.70
CA GLU A 715 22.06 31.61 8.80
C GLU A 715 20.81 31.92 9.64
N ALA A 716 19.72 31.15 9.51
CA ALA A 716 18.49 31.31 10.29
C ALA A 716 18.72 31.01 11.78
N ALA A 717 19.48 29.95 12.09
CA ALA A 717 19.86 29.61 13.47
C ALA A 717 20.67 30.73 14.11
N THR A 718 21.66 31.30 13.37
CA THR A 718 22.48 32.44 13.84
C THR A 718 21.63 33.68 14.12
N LEU A 719 20.63 33.94 13.28
CA LEU A 719 19.75 35.10 13.38
C LEU A 719 18.51 34.84 14.27
N ARG A 720 18.41 33.67 14.89
CA ARG A 720 17.26 33.22 15.71
C ARG A 720 15.91 33.32 14.99
N LEU A 721 15.91 33.15 13.67
CA LEU A 721 14.71 33.17 12.87
C LEU A 721 14.15 31.74 12.77
N PRO A 722 12.88 31.52 13.12
CA PRO A 722 12.26 30.19 12.93
C PRO A 722 12.28 29.80 11.45
N ALA A 723 12.70 28.55 11.16
CA ALA A 723 12.76 28.01 9.80
C ALA A 723 12.11 26.63 9.72
N PHE A 724 11.35 26.41 8.64
CA PHE A 724 10.70 25.13 8.35
C PHE A 724 11.23 24.58 7.02
N ASP A 725 11.87 23.42 7.06
CA ASP A 725 12.42 22.73 5.88
C ASP A 725 11.45 21.66 5.38
N ILE A 726 10.77 21.95 4.25
CA ILE A 726 9.79 21.06 3.64
C ILE A 726 10.42 19.74 3.19
N ALA A 727 11.66 19.75 2.73
CA ALA A 727 12.33 18.53 2.28
C ALA A 727 12.63 17.57 3.45
N CYS A 728 12.79 18.08 4.66
CA CYS A 728 13.04 17.26 5.86
C CYS A 728 11.76 16.99 6.67
N GLN A 729 10.86 17.98 6.78
CA GLN A 729 9.71 17.94 7.66
C GLN A 729 8.40 17.56 6.95
N GLY A 730 8.39 17.55 5.60
CA GLY A 730 7.20 17.29 4.79
C GLY A 730 6.45 18.56 4.41
N ALA A 731 5.23 18.43 3.92
CA ALA A 731 4.41 19.58 3.52
C ALA A 731 4.12 20.49 4.72
N PHE A 732 4.20 21.81 4.50
CA PHE A 732 3.75 22.79 5.47
C PHE A 732 2.25 23.03 5.30
N LEU A 733 1.51 23.05 6.40
CA LEU A 733 0.06 23.19 6.46
C LEU A 733 -0.28 24.29 7.47
N GLU A 734 -0.92 25.34 7.01
CA GLU A 734 -1.41 26.44 7.88
C GLU A 734 -2.93 26.53 7.77
N LYS A 735 -3.63 26.21 8.85
CA LYS A 735 -5.08 26.42 8.96
C LYS A 735 -5.33 27.82 9.50
N ILE A 736 -6.09 28.60 8.77
CA ILE A 736 -6.41 29.95 9.15
C ILE A 736 -7.80 29.91 9.80
N SER A 737 -7.86 30.17 11.11
CA SER A 737 -9.15 30.30 11.80
C SER A 737 -9.91 31.48 11.19
N PRO A 738 -11.19 31.32 10.84
CA PRO A 738 -12.01 32.46 10.45
C PRO A 738 -11.98 33.47 11.60
N VAL A 739 -11.53 34.67 11.32
CA VAL A 739 -11.62 35.76 12.30
C VAL A 739 -13.12 35.97 12.57
N HIS A 740 -13.57 35.71 13.78
CA HIS A 740 -14.87 36.16 14.24
C HIS A 740 -14.85 37.67 14.15
N THR A 741 -15.34 38.24 13.04
CA THR A 741 -15.83 39.61 13.04
C THR A 741 -17.02 39.57 13.96
N SER A 742 -16.82 39.99 15.21
CA SER A 742 -17.91 40.39 16.09
C SER A 742 -18.73 41.43 15.36
N PRO A 743 -20.06 41.36 15.41
CA PRO A 743 -20.94 42.31 14.74
C PRO A 743 -20.74 43.71 15.24
#